data_5bdf57fdd09015e3a6e93406b5897079
#
_entry.id   5bdf57fdd09015e3a6e93406b5897079
#
_cell.length_a   1.000
_cell.length_b   1.000
_cell.length_c   1.000
_cell.angle_alpha   90.00
_cell.angle_beta   90.00
_cell.angle_gamma   90.00
#
_symmetry.space_group_name_H-M   'P 1'
#
loop_
_entity.id
_entity.type
_entity.pdbx_description
1 polymer ?
#
loop_
_entity_poly.entity_id
_entity_poly.type
_entity_poly.pdbx_seq_one_letter_code
_entity_poly.pdbx_strand_id
1 'polypeptide(L)'
;MKKIFVLILLMIPLLLNARTFTGVVKDEGGKPLPGVSVMLKSTAGRIRAYAITAKTGAFTLKYEGEDGQTDSLVFRSMGYATVTLAAKTYKDGRTITMREEAFALKEVKVKPDKITQRGDTIDYLVSSFRQKNDRSIADVISRMPGMEVGKDGSITYHGKSINKFYIEGMDLMGSKYGVASNNIDAGKVKKVQVMENHQPVKTLKDVVFSDQAALNIVLDEKVKDIWQGELSLGGGATLQGKTDALYDSRALAMLFSRKMQSISMYKCNNTGKDISSEVGSLASLEESVPTAGGLLSGIGLGRTGLDESRTMFNNTHILATNWLFKTAADNDLRLQLTGLFDKSLERQQSQTVYTDLGSGAVITQDNDARAYRNEYEGELMYKVNKDRLYLVNTLKGYADFNRSLGTSVLNGQTTQQSVRPRERYVADNLRFIKNFSGGNSFSLSSAAAYHYKPGTLLISDGSAETLNIGQLDWKTYTNFRHRLWLLNITYTVGFDLKRQNIDVENAVNTATDKYDEYRVYVSPDISIKTHDVSISLNVPINWRYRSLNSLSAHKFTADPSLYFSYEPTARWQLTAGGSYSWMPQDALTSMPTLVFTDYITARRGNGQLDYIDAFVLNAAARYKNVISGFFANGGIVYSRMGNMLMYKGELVDNVYCSTPSDQRSSVSMITLNGSVSKSFDWAGLLLKLSARQTWNNYSMLINDNVQPFRMESSEIKLNISIKPLYWLSADLTSSLNRNHQTNKESTDGYDETLCYFTHKLRTYIMPGNWIIEFDNEMYHSNDESVSTTLFSDLSITYKTRHIEIGAACHNLFGKDLFERRYFTDTQRIYTSTRLRPREILLKVRFSL
;
A
#
# COMPACT_ATOMS: atom_id res chain seq x y z
N MET A 1 -22.29 34.01 66.13
CA MET A 1 -20.99 33.57 66.65
C MET A 1 -20.04 32.98 65.59
N LYS A 2 -20.32 33.11 64.29
CA LYS A 2 -19.38 32.65 63.19
C LYS A 2 -18.55 33.73 62.52
N LYS A 3 -18.71 35.01 62.91
CA LYS A 3 -17.97 36.15 62.29
C LYS A 3 -16.81 36.67 63.14
N ILE A 4 -16.67 36.19 64.40
CA ILE A 4 -15.61 36.64 65.33
C ILE A 4 -14.37 35.68 65.22
N PHE A 5 -14.55 34.45 64.77
CA PHE A 5 -13.46 33.51 64.66
C PHE A 5 -12.54 33.75 63.42
N VAL A 6 -13.04 34.49 62.44
CA VAL A 6 -12.24 34.82 61.19
C VAL A 6 -11.35 36.06 61.45
N LEU A 7 -11.68 36.90 62.44
CA LEU A 7 -10.89 38.09 62.72
C LEU A 7 -9.70 37.85 63.68
N ILE A 8 -9.67 36.71 64.38
CA ILE A 8 -8.57 36.34 65.31
C ILE A 8 -7.49 35.54 64.51
N LEU A 9 -7.83 34.98 63.36
CA LEU A 9 -6.84 34.24 62.54
C LEU A 9 -5.97 35.17 61.61
N LEU A 10 -6.24 36.45 61.57
CA LEU A 10 -5.54 37.47 60.75
C LEU A 10 -4.49 38.27 61.52
N MET A 11 -4.18 37.92 62.77
CA MET A 11 -3.23 38.65 63.66
C MET A 11 -2.10 37.76 64.18
N ILE A 12 -1.68 36.75 63.44
CA ILE A 12 -0.43 36.05 63.69
C ILE A 12 0.63 36.71 62.78
N PRO A 13 1.58 37.53 63.28
CA PRO A 13 2.71 37.92 62.46
C PRO A 13 3.55 36.66 62.22
N LEU A 14 3.55 36.17 60.98
CA LEU A 14 4.55 35.23 60.48
C LEU A 14 5.93 35.93 60.63
N LEU A 15 6.66 35.58 61.68
CA LEU A 15 8.09 35.89 61.80
C LEU A 15 8.81 35.14 60.66
N LEU A 16 8.80 35.68 59.45
CA LEU A 16 9.68 35.28 58.39
C LEU A 16 11.09 35.69 58.77
N ASN A 17 11.89 34.69 59.21
CA ASN A 17 13.33 34.88 59.42
C ASN A 17 13.98 35.02 58.01
N ALA A 18 14.14 36.29 57.57
CA ALA A 18 14.93 36.57 56.39
C ALA A 18 16.42 36.44 56.72
N ARG A 19 17.05 35.45 56.07
CA ARG A 19 18.52 35.28 56.14
C ARG A 19 19.20 36.00 54.99
N THR A 20 20.26 36.75 55.27
CA THR A 20 21.02 37.46 54.26
C THR A 20 22.43 36.87 54.24
N PHE A 21 22.93 36.45 53.09
CA PHE A 21 24.30 36.01 52.89
C PHE A 21 25.04 37.13 52.16
N THR A 22 26.15 37.53 52.70
CA THR A 22 27.01 38.58 52.12
C THR A 22 28.48 38.08 51.99
N GLY A 23 29.19 38.60 50.99
CA GLY A 23 30.60 38.26 50.79
C GLY A 23 31.19 38.92 49.55
N VAL A 24 32.46 38.61 49.29
CA VAL A 24 33.14 39.11 48.08
C VAL A 24 33.72 37.92 47.33
N VAL A 25 33.56 37.86 46.04
CA VAL A 25 34.14 36.84 45.17
C VAL A 25 35.34 37.40 44.43
N LYS A 26 36.48 36.67 44.46
CA LYS A 26 37.74 37.06 43.83
C LYS A 26 38.33 35.86 43.08
N ASP A 27 39.25 36.11 42.13
CA ASP A 27 40.09 35.11 41.51
C ASP A 27 41.25 34.72 42.40
N GLU A 28 42.09 33.73 41.99
CA GLU A 28 43.29 33.33 42.69
C GLU A 28 44.36 34.47 42.83
N GLY A 29 44.34 35.42 41.92
CA GLY A 29 45.15 36.66 41.93
C GLY A 29 44.67 37.74 42.89
N GLY A 30 43.51 37.54 43.55
CA GLY A 30 42.90 38.52 44.46
C GLY A 30 42.05 39.58 43.75
N LYS A 31 41.89 39.53 42.46
CA LYS A 31 41.06 40.50 41.68
C LYS A 31 39.56 40.23 41.88
N PRO A 32 38.74 41.24 42.13
CA PRO A 32 37.31 41.05 42.29
C PRO A 32 36.65 40.48 41.02
N LEU A 33 35.73 39.54 41.16
CA LEU A 33 35.01 38.92 40.06
C LEU A 33 33.58 39.48 40.02
N PRO A 34 33.26 40.38 39.07
CA PRO A 34 31.89 40.81 38.79
C PRO A 34 31.12 39.77 37.99
N GLY A 35 29.80 39.74 38.12
CA GLY A 35 28.94 38.89 37.29
C GLY A 35 28.91 37.42 37.72
N VAL A 36 29.44 37.05 38.85
CA VAL A 36 29.34 35.68 39.40
C VAL A 36 27.92 35.44 39.90
N SER A 37 27.30 34.38 39.43
CA SER A 37 25.99 33.94 39.93
C SER A 37 26.17 33.23 41.28
N VAL A 38 25.57 33.79 42.31
CA VAL A 38 25.50 33.22 43.66
C VAL A 38 24.10 32.67 43.89
N MET A 39 23.96 31.35 44.06
CA MET A 39 22.69 30.67 44.17
C MET A 39 22.60 29.88 45.49
N LEU A 40 21.47 30.03 46.18
CA LEU A 40 21.11 29.15 47.28
C LEU A 40 20.34 27.95 46.71
N LYS A 41 20.87 26.77 46.79
CA LYS A 41 20.27 25.53 46.26
C LYS A 41 19.89 24.58 47.38
N SER A 42 18.70 23.99 47.26
CA SER A 42 18.27 22.87 48.11
C SER A 42 19.01 21.56 47.69
N THR A 43 18.97 20.54 48.52
CA THR A 43 19.49 19.18 48.23
C THR A 43 18.90 18.57 46.99
N ALA A 44 17.63 18.92 46.64
CA ALA A 44 16.97 18.50 45.39
C ALA A 44 17.42 19.32 44.18
N GLY A 45 18.42 20.22 44.29
CA GLY A 45 18.96 21.04 43.21
C GLY A 45 18.12 22.25 42.82
N ARG A 46 17.02 22.54 43.49
CA ARG A 46 16.19 23.71 43.24
C ARG A 46 16.81 24.99 43.74
N ILE A 47 16.85 26.03 42.92
CA ILE A 47 17.33 27.37 43.30
C ILE A 47 16.22 28.02 44.16
N ARG A 48 16.55 28.41 45.41
CA ARG A 48 15.72 29.08 46.38
C ARG A 48 15.86 30.61 46.35
N ALA A 49 17.11 31.07 46.17
CA ALA A 49 17.42 32.48 45.99
C ALA A 49 18.67 32.65 45.13
N TYR A 50 18.84 33.78 44.48
CA TYR A 50 20.05 34.05 43.72
C TYR A 50 20.39 35.55 43.79
N ALA A 51 21.69 35.83 43.64
CA ALA A 51 22.25 37.15 43.51
C ALA A 51 23.42 37.14 42.50
N ILE A 52 23.80 38.29 41.99
CA ILE A 52 24.93 38.46 41.07
C ILE A 52 25.95 39.41 41.74
N THR A 53 27.25 39.08 41.66
CA THR A 53 28.27 39.94 42.22
C THR A 53 28.40 41.27 41.49
N ALA A 54 28.54 42.36 42.26
CA ALA A 54 28.74 43.72 41.77
C ALA A 54 30.18 43.90 41.18
N LYS A 55 30.50 45.07 40.60
CA LYS A 55 31.84 45.39 40.07
C LYS A 55 32.96 45.18 41.05
N THR A 56 32.70 45.29 42.36
CA THR A 56 33.65 45.04 43.46
C THR A 56 33.76 43.59 43.86
N GLY A 57 33.07 42.67 43.16
CA GLY A 57 32.96 41.27 43.53
C GLY A 57 32.02 40.99 44.70
N ALA A 58 31.45 42.04 45.34
CA ALA A 58 30.53 41.93 46.48
C ALA A 58 29.16 41.40 46.05
N PHE A 59 28.54 40.57 46.88
CA PHE A 59 27.19 40.10 46.71
C PHE A 59 26.36 40.21 48.00
N THR A 60 25.05 40.34 47.83
CA THR A 60 24.07 40.24 48.91
C THR A 60 22.94 39.39 48.44
N LEU A 61 22.79 38.20 49.01
CA LEU A 61 21.73 37.27 48.68
C LEU A 61 20.72 37.18 49.84
N LYS A 62 19.49 37.65 49.59
CA LYS A 62 18.42 37.61 50.59
C LYS A 62 17.55 36.40 50.37
N TYR A 63 17.20 35.69 51.41
CA TYR A 63 16.34 34.52 51.38
C TYR A 63 15.29 34.63 52.49
N GLU A 64 14.02 34.63 52.10
CA GLU A 64 12.87 34.63 52.99
C GLU A 64 12.28 33.22 53.06
N GLY A 65 12.74 32.43 53.99
CA GLY A 65 12.28 31.04 54.19
C GLY A 65 13.10 30.30 55.23
N GLU A 66 12.60 29.16 55.69
CA GLU A 66 13.35 28.29 56.61
C GLU A 66 14.56 27.64 55.92
N ASP A 67 15.74 27.80 56.52
CA ASP A 67 16.96 27.15 56.05
C ASP A 67 16.81 25.63 56.18
N GLY A 68 16.74 24.92 55.06
CA GLY A 68 16.94 23.45 55.08
C GLY A 68 18.34 23.15 55.61
N GLN A 69 18.47 22.22 56.54
CA GLN A 69 19.75 21.83 57.14
C GLN A 69 20.84 21.46 56.12
N THR A 70 20.50 21.34 54.84
CA THR A 70 21.35 20.82 53.75
C THR A 70 21.47 21.73 52.54
N ASP A 71 20.99 23.02 52.65
CA ASP A 71 21.11 23.98 51.53
C ASP A 71 22.59 24.34 51.27
N SER A 72 22.93 24.60 49.99
CA SER A 72 24.27 24.96 49.54
C SER A 72 24.28 26.28 48.80
N LEU A 73 25.27 27.13 49.11
CA LEU A 73 25.61 28.31 48.33
C LEU A 73 26.52 27.91 47.17
N VAL A 74 26.08 28.11 45.97
CA VAL A 74 26.78 27.73 44.73
C VAL A 74 27.19 29.02 43.99
N PHE A 75 28.51 29.21 43.78
CA PHE A 75 29.10 30.29 43.04
C PHE A 75 29.51 29.81 41.68
N ARG A 76 28.97 30.44 40.61
CA ARG A 76 29.22 30.01 39.22
C ARG A 76 29.52 31.21 38.33
N SER A 77 30.61 31.13 37.60
CA SER A 77 30.97 32.10 36.54
C SER A 77 31.60 31.36 35.38
N MET A 78 31.41 31.90 34.17
CA MET A 78 32.03 31.33 32.97
C MET A 78 33.57 31.47 33.07
N GLY A 79 34.29 30.39 32.78
CA GLY A 79 35.78 30.34 32.88
C GLY A 79 36.32 30.09 34.28
N TYR A 80 35.45 29.82 35.27
CA TYR A 80 35.87 29.52 36.65
C TYR A 80 35.24 28.22 37.16
N ALA A 81 35.98 27.50 37.99
CA ALA A 81 35.48 26.32 38.69
C ALA A 81 34.31 26.69 39.62
N THR A 82 33.27 25.87 39.60
CA THR A 82 32.11 26.09 40.46
C THR A 82 32.49 25.84 41.92
N VAL A 83 32.28 26.83 42.81
CA VAL A 83 32.48 26.69 44.24
C VAL A 83 31.13 26.44 44.93
N THR A 84 31.09 25.39 45.77
CA THR A 84 29.91 25.03 46.55
C THR A 84 30.23 24.98 48.02
N LEU A 85 29.47 25.76 48.82
CA LEU A 85 29.66 25.85 50.28
C LEU A 85 28.34 25.50 50.97
N ALA A 86 28.38 24.85 52.11
CA ALA A 86 27.17 24.59 52.91
C ALA A 86 26.62 25.92 53.49
N ALA A 87 25.35 26.21 53.23
CA ALA A 87 24.74 27.46 53.70
C ALA A 87 24.70 27.57 55.21
N LYS A 88 24.62 26.46 55.94
CA LYS A 88 24.58 26.38 57.41
C LYS A 88 25.90 26.86 58.06
N THR A 89 27.04 26.60 57.45
CA THR A 89 28.36 26.94 57.99
C THR A 89 28.95 28.19 57.34
N TYR A 90 28.19 28.87 56.47
CA TYR A 90 28.62 30.08 55.81
C TYR A 90 28.63 31.26 56.78
N LYS A 91 29.77 31.95 56.83
CA LYS A 91 29.97 33.20 57.62
C LYS A 91 29.86 34.39 56.69
N ASP A 92 29.00 35.37 57.04
CA ASP A 92 28.82 36.57 56.27
C ASP A 92 30.12 37.41 56.18
N GLY A 93 30.28 38.12 55.06
CA GLY A 93 31.47 38.88 54.75
C GLY A 93 32.70 38.05 54.29
N ARG A 94 32.56 36.74 54.12
CA ARG A 94 33.64 35.86 53.67
C ARG A 94 34.06 36.18 52.23
N THR A 95 35.39 36.12 51.99
CA THR A 95 35.98 36.14 50.65
C THR A 95 35.91 34.75 50.06
N ILE A 96 35.36 34.62 48.85
CA ILE A 96 35.29 33.38 48.08
C ILE A 96 36.29 33.46 46.93
N THR A 97 37.23 32.56 46.88
CA THR A 97 38.20 32.48 45.76
C THR A 97 37.73 31.49 44.75
N MET A 98 37.62 31.88 43.46
CA MET A 98 37.28 31.01 42.34
C MET A 98 38.55 30.80 41.51
N ARG A 99 38.84 29.53 41.19
CA ARG A 99 39.94 29.11 40.34
C ARG A 99 39.52 29.19 38.88
N GLU A 100 40.41 29.67 38.01
CA GLU A 100 40.15 29.60 36.55
C GLU A 100 40.13 28.13 36.10
N GLU A 101 39.10 27.80 35.33
CA GLU A 101 38.95 26.48 34.75
C GLU A 101 38.48 26.64 33.30
N ALA A 102 39.30 26.08 32.39
CA ALA A 102 38.95 26.05 30.98
C ALA A 102 37.73 25.14 30.75
N PHE A 103 36.61 25.68 30.43
CA PHE A 103 35.45 24.90 30.02
C PHE A 103 35.68 24.30 28.64
N ALA A 104 35.97 23.01 28.57
CA ALA A 104 35.78 22.27 27.33
C ALA A 104 34.28 22.24 27.02
N LEU A 105 33.85 22.97 26.00
CA LEU A 105 32.50 22.84 25.45
C LEU A 105 32.33 21.38 25.04
N LYS A 106 31.41 20.65 25.66
CA LYS A 106 31.00 19.36 25.14
C LYS A 106 30.56 19.53 23.70
N GLU A 107 31.21 18.82 22.80
CA GLU A 107 30.81 18.76 21.39
C GLU A 107 29.32 18.41 21.33
N VAL A 108 28.51 19.36 20.90
CA VAL A 108 27.08 19.13 20.64
C VAL A 108 27.02 18.43 19.31
N LYS A 109 26.99 17.11 19.32
CA LYS A 109 26.64 16.32 18.12
C LYS A 109 25.19 16.62 17.77
N VAL A 110 24.97 17.53 16.86
CA VAL A 110 23.67 17.79 16.26
C VAL A 110 23.35 16.55 15.41
N LYS A 111 22.51 15.66 15.92
CA LYS A 111 21.92 14.60 15.09
C LYS A 111 20.88 15.26 14.19
N PRO A 112 20.95 15.09 12.87
CA PRO A 112 19.90 15.60 11.99
C PRO A 112 18.57 14.96 12.36
N ASP A 113 17.48 15.72 12.27
CA ASP A 113 16.15 15.22 12.54
C ASP A 113 15.81 14.09 11.56
N LYS A 114 15.23 13.02 12.11
CA LYS A 114 14.84 11.84 11.32
C LYS A 114 13.81 12.17 10.24
N ILE A 115 12.90 13.10 10.57
CA ILE A 115 11.80 13.53 9.73
C ILE A 115 11.73 15.07 9.84
N THR A 116 11.73 15.76 8.71
CA THR A 116 11.55 17.21 8.63
C THR A 116 10.43 17.55 7.67
N GLN A 117 9.69 18.62 7.95
CA GLN A 117 8.62 19.10 7.08
C GLN A 117 8.91 20.52 6.61
N ARG A 118 8.72 20.75 5.30
CA ARG A 118 8.81 22.09 4.67
C ARG A 118 7.62 22.29 3.74
N GLY A 119 6.63 23.08 4.16
CA GLY A 119 5.37 23.19 3.42
C GLY A 119 4.69 21.83 3.29
N ASP A 120 4.32 21.45 2.09
CA ASP A 120 3.68 20.17 1.77
C ASP A 120 4.68 19.02 1.52
N THR A 121 5.97 19.23 1.80
CA THR A 121 6.99 18.20 1.62
C THR A 121 7.53 17.72 2.96
N ILE A 122 7.49 16.41 3.17
CA ILE A 122 8.06 15.72 4.34
C ILE A 122 9.28 14.95 3.87
N ASP A 123 10.43 15.25 4.44
CA ASP A 123 11.71 14.57 4.18
C ASP A 123 11.97 13.52 5.26
N TYR A 124 12.10 12.26 4.87
CA TYR A 124 12.55 11.16 5.71
C TYR A 124 14.03 10.89 5.42
N LEU A 125 14.87 11.01 6.44
CA LEU A 125 16.31 10.71 6.32
C LEU A 125 16.51 9.19 6.33
N VAL A 126 16.88 8.60 5.21
CA VAL A 126 16.99 7.13 5.03
C VAL A 126 17.91 6.50 6.04
N SER A 127 19.06 7.11 6.38
CA SER A 127 20.00 6.59 7.36
C SER A 127 19.42 6.41 8.78
N SER A 128 18.31 7.11 9.11
CA SER A 128 17.63 7.00 10.41
C SER A 128 16.68 5.82 10.50
N PHE A 129 16.24 5.30 9.36
CA PHE A 129 15.29 4.18 9.28
C PHE A 129 15.92 2.90 8.73
N ARG A 130 17.09 3.03 8.07
CA ARG A 130 17.80 1.92 7.45
C ARG A 130 18.41 0.98 8.49
N GLN A 131 18.24 -0.32 8.24
CA GLN A 131 18.93 -1.39 8.95
C GLN A 131 20.01 -2.02 8.04
N LYS A 132 20.94 -2.77 8.63
CA LYS A 132 22.06 -3.38 7.89
C LYS A 132 21.61 -4.47 6.90
N ASN A 133 20.51 -5.13 7.23
CA ASN A 133 19.87 -6.17 6.42
C ASN A 133 19.05 -5.62 5.24
N ASP A 134 18.77 -4.31 5.20
CA ASP A 134 17.99 -3.74 4.11
C ASP A 134 18.75 -3.83 2.79
N ARG A 135 18.04 -4.22 1.76
CA ARG A 135 18.54 -4.36 0.41
C ARG A 135 17.95 -3.31 -0.51
N SER A 136 16.63 -3.12 -0.45
CA SER A 136 15.90 -2.20 -1.30
C SER A 136 15.41 -0.97 -0.54
N ILE A 137 15.09 0.09 -1.26
CA ILE A 137 14.46 1.26 -0.64
C ILE A 137 13.05 0.93 -0.11
N ALA A 138 12.35 -0.05 -0.70
CA ALA A 138 11.06 -0.55 -0.21
C ALA A 138 11.15 -1.06 1.24
N ASP A 139 12.25 -1.78 1.59
CA ASP A 139 12.48 -2.27 2.95
C ASP A 139 12.54 -1.12 3.97
N VAL A 140 13.17 0.01 3.59
CA VAL A 140 13.29 1.19 4.45
C VAL A 140 11.98 1.96 4.52
N ILE A 141 11.29 2.16 3.38
CA ILE A 141 10.01 2.87 3.31
C ILE A 141 8.96 2.16 4.19
N SER A 142 8.95 0.83 4.23
CA SER A 142 8.01 0.06 5.06
C SER A 142 8.11 0.39 6.56
N ARG A 143 9.27 0.88 7.02
CA ARG A 143 9.53 1.31 8.40
C ARG A 143 9.35 2.81 8.62
N MET A 144 9.05 3.60 7.58
CA MET A 144 8.75 5.02 7.74
C MET A 144 7.32 5.19 8.28
N PRO A 145 7.11 6.02 9.31
CA PRO A 145 5.78 6.28 9.84
C PRO A 145 4.83 6.83 8.76
N GLY A 146 3.58 6.37 8.77
CA GLY A 146 2.57 6.76 7.80
C GLY A 146 2.68 6.08 6.42
N MET A 147 3.72 5.27 6.18
CA MET A 147 3.97 4.58 4.92
C MET A 147 3.66 3.08 5.05
N GLU A 148 3.15 2.48 3.97
CA GLU A 148 3.01 1.03 3.83
C GLU A 148 3.52 0.62 2.45
N VAL A 149 4.12 -0.57 2.36
CA VAL A 149 4.64 -1.14 1.12
C VAL A 149 4.03 -2.52 0.91
N GLY A 150 3.42 -2.73 -0.25
CA GLY A 150 2.89 -4.01 -0.69
C GLY A 150 3.99 -4.96 -1.19
N LYS A 151 3.67 -6.24 -1.34
CA LYS A 151 4.60 -7.24 -1.90
C LYS A 151 5.00 -6.93 -3.35
N ASP A 152 4.10 -6.35 -4.11
CA ASP A 152 4.28 -5.88 -5.49
C ASP A 152 5.12 -4.60 -5.58
N GLY A 153 5.54 -4.02 -4.45
CA GLY A 153 6.22 -2.74 -4.37
C GLY A 153 5.30 -1.53 -4.41
N SER A 154 3.98 -1.73 -4.35
CA SER A 154 3.01 -0.64 -4.20
C SER A 154 3.23 0.09 -2.88
N ILE A 155 3.06 1.42 -2.91
CA ILE A 155 3.30 2.26 -1.75
C ILE A 155 2.04 3.06 -1.46
N THR A 156 1.63 3.03 -0.19
CA THR A 156 0.55 3.89 0.31
C THR A 156 1.09 4.86 1.36
N TYR A 157 0.53 6.05 1.38
CA TYR A 157 0.77 7.06 2.39
C TYR A 157 -0.56 7.44 3.04
N HIS A 158 -0.66 7.30 4.37
CA HIS A 158 -1.91 7.46 5.10
C HIS A 158 -3.08 6.63 4.54
N GLY A 159 -2.80 5.39 4.12
CA GLY A 159 -3.80 4.48 3.58
C GLY A 159 -4.26 4.80 2.15
N LYS A 160 -3.67 5.81 1.48
CA LYS A 160 -3.91 6.10 0.05
C LYS A 160 -2.68 5.77 -0.78
N SER A 161 -2.92 5.18 -1.95
CA SER A 161 -1.85 4.95 -2.93
C SER A 161 -1.21 6.26 -3.36
N ILE A 162 0.09 6.27 -3.52
CA ILE A 162 0.81 7.42 -4.11
C ILE A 162 0.40 7.59 -5.57
N ASN A 163 0.38 8.85 -6.03
CA ASN A 163 0.06 9.14 -7.44
C ASN A 163 1.28 9.14 -8.35
N LYS A 164 2.47 9.40 -7.83
CA LYS A 164 3.73 9.38 -8.58
C LYS A 164 4.91 8.92 -7.72
N PHE A 165 5.87 8.25 -8.39
CA PHE A 165 7.14 7.86 -7.81
C PHE A 165 8.29 8.45 -8.66
N TYR A 166 8.97 9.41 -8.10
CA TYR A 166 10.08 10.10 -8.76
C TYR A 166 11.44 9.58 -8.26
N ILE A 167 12.43 9.64 -9.14
CA ILE A 167 13.83 9.46 -8.80
C ILE A 167 14.55 10.73 -9.27
N GLU A 168 15.15 11.47 -8.33
CA GLU A 168 15.76 12.80 -8.62
C GLU A 168 14.77 13.73 -9.35
N GLY A 169 13.49 13.70 -8.99
CA GLY A 169 12.45 14.54 -9.59
C GLY A 169 11.95 14.08 -10.96
N MET A 170 12.37 12.94 -11.48
CA MET A 170 11.98 12.41 -12.79
C MET A 170 11.13 11.15 -12.66
N ASP A 171 10.09 11.02 -13.50
CA ASP A 171 9.11 9.93 -13.54
C ASP A 171 9.55 8.81 -14.51
N LEU A 172 10.64 8.10 -14.14
CA LEU A 172 11.17 7.01 -14.97
C LEU A 172 10.20 5.85 -15.11
N MET A 173 9.54 5.49 -14.01
CA MET A 173 8.83 4.21 -13.91
C MET A 173 7.34 4.29 -14.23
N GLY A 174 6.73 5.50 -14.18
CA GLY A 174 5.28 5.64 -14.33
C GLY A 174 4.52 4.74 -13.35
N SER A 175 3.60 3.94 -13.87
CA SER A 175 2.83 2.98 -13.07
C SER A 175 3.62 1.75 -12.62
N LYS A 176 4.82 1.48 -13.16
CA LYS A 176 5.65 0.29 -12.83
C LYS A 176 6.72 0.59 -11.77
N TYR A 177 6.47 1.50 -10.84
CA TYR A 177 7.47 1.91 -9.84
C TYR A 177 7.86 0.80 -8.85
N GLY A 178 7.12 -0.32 -8.79
CA GLY A 178 7.53 -1.53 -8.06
C GLY A 178 8.92 -2.03 -8.46
N VAL A 179 9.27 -1.91 -9.74
CA VAL A 179 10.64 -2.22 -10.23
C VAL A 179 11.68 -1.35 -9.53
N ALA A 180 11.43 -0.04 -9.38
CA ALA A 180 12.39 0.85 -8.73
C ALA A 180 12.42 0.65 -7.21
N SER A 181 11.26 0.58 -6.55
CA SER A 181 11.18 0.45 -5.10
C SER A 181 11.85 -0.82 -4.59
N ASN A 182 11.71 -1.94 -5.30
CA ASN A 182 12.27 -3.25 -4.92
C ASN A 182 13.73 -3.46 -5.36
N ASN A 183 14.29 -2.58 -6.19
CA ASN A 183 15.63 -2.80 -6.78
C ASN A 183 16.66 -1.68 -6.51
N ILE A 184 16.24 -0.48 -6.13
CA ILE A 184 17.18 0.58 -5.72
C ILE A 184 17.73 0.23 -4.35
N ASP A 185 19.05 0.10 -4.24
CA ASP A 185 19.75 -0.18 -2.97
C ASP A 185 19.51 0.96 -1.97
N ALA A 186 19.03 0.60 -0.78
CA ALA A 186 18.78 1.55 0.31
C ALA A 186 20.03 2.34 0.73
N GLY A 187 21.21 1.77 0.52
CA GLY A 187 22.49 2.42 0.80
C GLY A 187 22.85 3.57 -0.13
N LYS A 188 22.21 3.62 -1.27
CA LYS A 188 22.43 4.63 -2.32
C LYS A 188 21.44 5.81 -2.22
N VAL A 189 20.47 5.73 -1.30
CA VAL A 189 19.43 6.75 -1.10
C VAL A 189 19.73 7.59 0.12
N LYS A 190 19.76 8.91 -0.04
CA LYS A 190 19.98 9.89 1.02
C LYS A 190 18.70 10.16 1.80
N LYS A 191 17.61 10.44 1.10
CA LYS A 191 16.31 10.74 1.69
C LYS A 191 15.14 10.34 0.78
N VAL A 192 14.00 10.09 1.39
CA VAL A 192 12.70 9.95 0.73
C VAL A 192 11.88 11.18 1.03
N GLN A 193 11.43 11.86 -0.02
CA GLN A 193 10.55 13.02 0.09
C GLN A 193 9.12 12.60 -0.18
N VAL A 194 8.22 12.88 0.72
CA VAL A 194 6.77 12.74 0.54
C VAL A 194 6.22 14.12 0.22
N MET A 195 5.71 14.28 -0.98
CA MET A 195 5.04 15.51 -1.42
C MET A 195 3.54 15.31 -1.26
N GLU A 196 2.95 15.91 -0.24
CA GLU A 196 1.51 15.85 0.04
C GLU A 196 0.73 16.72 -0.93
N ASN A 197 -0.55 16.41 -1.13
CA ASN A 197 -1.45 17.15 -2.03
C ASN A 197 -0.84 17.34 -3.44
N HIS A 198 -0.10 16.33 -3.88
CA HIS A 198 0.73 16.46 -5.08
C HIS A 198 -0.12 16.47 -6.36
N GLN A 199 0.00 17.56 -7.13
CA GLN A 199 -0.54 17.68 -8.49
C GLN A 199 0.60 17.52 -9.51
N PRO A 200 0.70 16.38 -10.22
CA PRO A 200 1.80 16.11 -11.15
C PRO A 200 1.76 16.98 -12.41
N VAL A 201 0.61 17.56 -12.73
CA VAL A 201 0.39 18.38 -13.93
C VAL A 201 0.51 19.86 -13.56
N LYS A 202 1.58 20.55 -14.01
CA LYS A 202 1.86 21.94 -13.65
C LYS A 202 0.71 22.87 -13.98
N THR A 203 0.06 22.70 -15.15
CA THR A 203 -1.11 23.50 -15.56
C THR A 203 -2.32 23.38 -14.62
N LEU A 204 -2.39 22.35 -13.76
CA LEU A 204 -3.49 22.09 -12.83
C LEU A 204 -3.14 22.41 -11.37
N LYS A 205 -1.88 22.75 -11.05
CA LYS A 205 -1.37 22.86 -9.69
C LYS A 205 -2.21 23.76 -8.76
N ASP A 206 -2.66 24.90 -9.26
CA ASP A 206 -3.40 25.89 -8.45
C ASP A 206 -4.94 25.77 -8.61
N VAL A 207 -5.40 24.78 -9.35
CA VAL A 207 -6.79 24.72 -9.81
C VAL A 207 -7.48 23.44 -9.38
N VAL A 208 -6.80 22.30 -9.48
CA VAL A 208 -7.36 20.98 -9.13
C VAL A 208 -6.72 20.52 -7.83
N PHE A 209 -7.57 20.22 -6.85
CA PHE A 209 -7.11 19.62 -5.60
C PHE A 209 -6.70 18.16 -5.84
N SER A 210 -5.57 17.78 -5.26
CA SER A 210 -5.14 16.38 -5.15
C SER A 210 -4.98 16.05 -3.67
N ASP A 211 -5.58 15.00 -3.20
CA ASP A 211 -5.43 14.49 -1.83
C ASP A 211 -4.47 13.29 -1.76
N GLN A 212 -3.76 13.04 -2.84
CA GLN A 212 -2.75 11.99 -2.95
C GLN A 212 -1.35 12.58 -2.77
N ALA A 213 -0.45 11.75 -2.26
CA ALA A 213 0.95 12.09 -2.14
C ALA A 213 1.76 11.52 -3.32
N ALA A 214 2.88 12.16 -3.61
CA ALA A 214 3.94 11.59 -4.44
C ALA A 214 5.18 11.34 -3.61
N LEU A 215 5.99 10.38 -4.04
CA LEU A 215 7.31 10.10 -3.48
C LEU A 215 8.41 10.57 -4.43
N ASN A 216 9.47 11.13 -3.87
CA ASN A 216 10.70 11.41 -4.60
C ASN A 216 11.89 10.80 -3.86
N ILE A 217 12.61 9.92 -4.53
CA ILE A 217 13.83 9.28 -4.05
C ILE A 217 14.99 10.21 -4.39
N VAL A 218 15.66 10.74 -3.36
CA VAL A 218 16.86 11.56 -3.50
C VAL A 218 18.07 10.68 -3.23
N LEU A 219 18.89 10.50 -4.23
CA LEU A 219 20.08 9.66 -4.20
C LEU A 219 21.28 10.35 -3.52
N ASP A 220 22.25 9.57 -3.07
CA ASP A 220 23.55 10.10 -2.65
C ASP A 220 24.27 10.68 -3.88
N GLU A 221 25.00 11.79 -3.71
CA GLU A 221 25.71 12.46 -4.81
C GLU A 221 26.74 11.54 -5.51
N LYS A 222 27.29 10.57 -4.74
CA LYS A 222 28.31 9.64 -5.24
C LYS A 222 27.81 8.63 -6.26
N VAL A 223 26.49 8.47 -6.37
CA VAL A 223 25.86 7.46 -7.25
C VAL A 223 25.14 8.09 -8.43
N LYS A 224 25.14 9.41 -8.54
CA LYS A 224 24.58 10.13 -9.68
C LYS A 224 25.54 10.16 -10.84
N ASP A 225 24.99 10.21 -12.06
CA ASP A 225 25.71 10.32 -13.33
C ASP A 225 26.71 9.18 -13.64
N ILE A 226 26.63 8.05 -12.92
CA ILE A 226 27.44 6.84 -13.15
C ILE A 226 26.55 5.61 -13.33
N TRP A 227 27.02 4.67 -14.16
CA TRP A 227 26.39 3.35 -14.24
C TRP A 227 26.61 2.56 -12.97
N GLN A 228 25.55 1.99 -12.47
CA GLN A 228 25.53 1.11 -11.32
C GLN A 228 25.12 -0.28 -11.77
N GLY A 229 25.91 -1.29 -11.41
CA GLY A 229 25.65 -2.67 -11.71
C GLY A 229 25.43 -3.52 -10.47
N GLU A 230 24.60 -4.54 -10.59
CA GLU A 230 24.46 -5.59 -9.60
C GLU A 230 24.27 -6.93 -10.31
N LEU A 231 25.05 -7.93 -9.87
CA LEU A 231 24.91 -9.32 -10.31
C LEU A 231 24.72 -10.20 -9.06
N SER A 232 23.67 -10.98 -9.04
CA SER A 232 23.42 -11.97 -7.99
C SER A 232 23.20 -13.33 -8.62
N LEU A 233 23.97 -14.32 -8.21
CA LEU A 233 23.87 -15.70 -8.68
C LEU A 233 23.55 -16.59 -7.49
N GLY A 234 22.49 -17.39 -7.60
CA GLY A 234 22.07 -18.33 -6.58
C GLY A 234 21.89 -19.72 -7.20
N GLY A 235 22.38 -20.74 -6.49
CA GLY A 235 22.21 -22.15 -6.85
C GLY A 235 21.95 -22.99 -5.60
N GLY A 236 21.18 -24.07 -5.75
CA GLY A 236 20.82 -24.91 -4.62
C GLY A 236 20.10 -26.20 -5.02
N ALA A 237 19.51 -26.84 -4.05
CA ALA A 237 18.76 -28.07 -4.27
C ALA A 237 17.68 -28.28 -3.21
N THR A 238 16.66 -29.08 -3.56
CA THR A 238 15.69 -29.63 -2.61
C THR A 238 16.31 -30.77 -1.83
N LEU A 239 16.00 -30.86 -0.53
CA LEU A 239 16.57 -31.87 0.37
C LEU A 239 15.59 -32.99 0.77
N GLN A 240 14.36 -32.90 0.27
CA GLN A 240 13.29 -33.84 0.64
C GLN A 240 12.58 -34.33 -0.62
N GLY A 241 12.37 -35.62 -0.73
CA GLY A 241 11.81 -36.26 -1.92
C GLY A 241 12.84 -36.36 -3.06
N LYS A 242 12.41 -36.06 -4.30
CA LYS A 242 13.31 -35.99 -5.46
C LYS A 242 14.16 -34.73 -5.35
N THR A 243 15.48 -34.89 -5.52
CA THR A 243 16.42 -33.78 -5.54
C THR A 243 16.29 -33.03 -6.86
N ASP A 244 15.74 -31.83 -6.79
CA ASP A 244 15.66 -30.90 -7.92
C ASP A 244 16.64 -29.73 -7.73
N ALA A 245 17.31 -29.34 -8.82
CA ALA A 245 18.22 -28.18 -8.80
C ALA A 245 17.43 -26.86 -8.69
N LEU A 246 17.92 -25.99 -7.83
CA LEU A 246 17.33 -24.65 -7.59
C LEU A 246 18.24 -23.55 -8.12
N TYR A 247 17.65 -22.46 -8.58
CA TYR A 247 18.37 -21.24 -8.95
C TYR A 247 17.56 -19.99 -8.58
N ASP A 248 18.26 -18.90 -8.26
CA ASP A 248 17.70 -17.55 -7.98
C ASP A 248 18.76 -16.51 -8.38
N SER A 249 18.63 -15.96 -9.58
CA SER A 249 19.65 -15.08 -10.14
C SER A 249 19.06 -13.75 -10.60
N ARG A 250 19.89 -12.68 -10.54
CA ARG A 250 19.50 -11.33 -10.89
C ARG A 250 20.66 -10.55 -11.47
N ALA A 251 20.42 -9.82 -12.55
CA ALA A 251 21.33 -8.84 -13.11
C ALA A 251 20.59 -7.50 -13.22
N LEU A 252 21.20 -6.42 -12.74
CA LEU A 252 20.67 -5.05 -12.75
C LEU A 252 21.70 -4.10 -13.33
N ALA A 253 21.24 -3.16 -14.15
CA ALA A 253 22.02 -2.02 -14.61
C ALA A 253 21.17 -0.75 -14.45
N MET A 254 21.69 0.25 -13.78
CA MET A 254 20.98 1.49 -13.47
C MET A 254 21.84 2.71 -13.76
N LEU A 255 21.22 3.76 -14.29
CA LEU A 255 21.83 5.06 -14.50
C LEU A 255 20.84 6.16 -14.08
N PHE A 256 21.28 7.10 -13.29
CA PHE A 256 20.47 8.25 -12.86
C PHE A 256 21.25 9.54 -13.12
N SER A 257 20.98 10.16 -14.26
CA SER A 257 21.53 11.45 -14.62
C SER A 257 20.42 12.48 -14.85
N ARG A 258 20.78 13.75 -14.96
CA ARG A 258 19.80 14.83 -15.19
C ARG A 258 19.17 14.81 -16.59
N LYS A 259 19.82 14.17 -17.56
CA LYS A 259 19.33 14.10 -18.96
C LYS A 259 18.73 12.74 -19.30
N MET A 260 19.17 11.69 -18.61
CA MET A 260 18.77 10.33 -18.91
C MET A 260 18.75 9.49 -17.64
N GLN A 261 17.70 8.70 -17.48
CA GLN A 261 17.63 7.68 -16.43
C GLN A 261 17.31 6.32 -17.06
N SER A 262 17.85 5.27 -16.49
CA SER A 262 17.56 3.90 -16.91
C SER A 262 17.59 2.94 -15.72
N ILE A 263 16.66 1.98 -15.74
CA ILE A 263 16.71 0.76 -14.92
C ILE A 263 16.43 -0.41 -15.85
N SER A 264 17.42 -1.28 -16.01
CA SER A 264 17.31 -2.51 -16.80
C SER A 264 17.62 -3.70 -15.89
N MET A 265 16.78 -4.73 -15.93
CA MET A 265 16.92 -5.91 -15.09
C MET A 265 16.60 -7.20 -15.84
N TYR A 266 17.33 -8.24 -15.48
CA TYR A 266 16.96 -9.62 -15.73
C TYR A 266 16.91 -10.36 -14.39
N LYS A 267 15.82 -11.07 -14.16
CA LYS A 267 15.64 -11.92 -12.96
C LYS A 267 15.15 -13.30 -13.39
N CYS A 268 15.63 -14.31 -12.73
CA CYS A 268 15.11 -15.65 -12.90
C CYS A 268 15.17 -16.46 -11.60
N ASN A 269 14.16 -17.27 -11.36
CA ASN A 269 14.15 -18.19 -10.22
C ASN A 269 13.20 -19.38 -10.45
N ASN A 270 13.46 -20.46 -9.70
CA ASN A 270 12.55 -21.59 -9.52
C ASN A 270 12.32 -21.92 -8.02
N THR A 271 12.46 -20.91 -7.17
CA THR A 271 12.39 -21.01 -5.71
C THR A 271 11.03 -20.59 -5.13
N GLY A 272 9.97 -20.57 -5.94
CA GLY A 272 8.62 -20.17 -5.52
C GLY A 272 8.42 -18.66 -5.34
N LYS A 273 9.45 -17.84 -5.50
CA LYS A 273 9.30 -16.40 -5.37
C LYS A 273 8.56 -15.83 -6.57
N ASP A 274 7.44 -15.14 -6.31
CA ASP A 274 6.79 -14.33 -7.34
C ASP A 274 7.60 -13.05 -7.58
N ILE A 275 8.30 -13.03 -8.71
CA ILE A 275 8.99 -11.82 -9.21
C ILE A 275 8.17 -11.09 -10.27
N SER A 276 7.06 -11.68 -10.74
CA SER A 276 6.21 -11.10 -11.79
C SER A 276 5.42 -9.88 -11.30
N SER A 277 5.06 -9.87 -10.02
CA SER A 277 4.35 -8.76 -9.39
C SER A 277 5.11 -7.43 -9.43
N GLU A 278 6.45 -7.46 -9.47
CA GLU A 278 7.27 -6.24 -9.54
C GLU A 278 7.10 -5.44 -10.84
N VAL A 279 6.79 -6.13 -11.95
CA VAL A 279 6.61 -5.51 -13.27
C VAL A 279 5.15 -5.15 -13.56
N GLY A 280 4.25 -5.48 -12.65
CA GLY A 280 2.84 -5.13 -12.73
C GLY A 280 2.60 -3.62 -12.72
N SER A 281 1.55 -3.17 -13.39
CA SER A 281 1.12 -1.78 -13.35
C SER A 281 0.44 -1.49 -12.01
N LEU A 282 1.07 -0.63 -11.21
CA LEU A 282 0.50 -0.10 -9.97
C LEU A 282 -0.33 1.12 -10.37
N ALA A 283 -1.65 0.99 -10.36
CA ALA A 283 -2.59 1.90 -10.97
C ALA A 283 -2.29 3.39 -10.70
N SER A 284 -2.00 4.13 -11.78
CA SER A 284 -2.25 5.56 -11.82
C SER A 284 -3.50 5.78 -12.68
N LEU A 285 -4.41 6.62 -12.23
CA LEU A 285 -5.64 6.97 -12.96
C LEU A 285 -5.38 7.56 -14.36
N GLU A 286 -4.17 8.06 -14.61
CA GLU A 286 -3.80 8.73 -15.86
C GLU A 286 -3.32 7.76 -16.97
N GLU A 287 -2.98 6.52 -16.63
CA GLU A 287 -2.33 5.57 -17.55
C GLU A 287 -3.10 4.24 -17.70
N SER A 288 -4.35 4.17 -17.21
CA SER A 288 -5.13 2.93 -17.29
C SER A 288 -5.60 2.67 -18.73
N VAL A 289 -5.28 1.48 -19.24
CA VAL A 289 -5.87 0.95 -20.48
C VAL A 289 -7.23 0.33 -20.12
N PRO A 290 -8.31 0.59 -20.89
CA PRO A 290 -9.55 -0.16 -20.72
C PRO A 290 -9.27 -1.66 -20.78
N THR A 291 -9.85 -2.44 -19.88
CA THR A 291 -9.68 -3.89 -19.86
C THR A 291 -10.82 -4.58 -20.59
N ALA A 292 -10.49 -5.60 -21.36
CA ALA A 292 -11.51 -6.50 -21.90
C ALA A 292 -11.67 -7.71 -20.97
N GLY A 293 -12.90 -8.05 -20.58
CA GLY A 293 -13.19 -9.23 -19.78
C GLY A 293 -12.75 -10.53 -20.48
N GLY A 294 -12.52 -11.60 -19.73
CA GLY A 294 -12.26 -12.96 -20.22
C GLY A 294 -13.19 -13.95 -19.50
N LEU A 295 -13.58 -15.03 -20.17
CA LEU A 295 -14.47 -16.06 -19.60
C LEU A 295 -13.76 -17.39 -19.37
N LEU A 296 -12.80 -17.76 -20.21
CA LEU A 296 -12.12 -19.05 -20.10
C LEU A 296 -11.13 -19.05 -18.92
N SER A 297 -11.19 -20.07 -18.09
CA SER A 297 -10.33 -20.23 -16.91
C SER A 297 -9.65 -21.59 -16.87
N GLY A 298 -8.45 -21.64 -16.27
CA GLY A 298 -7.80 -22.88 -15.90
C GLY A 298 -8.52 -23.57 -14.73
N ILE A 299 -8.05 -24.77 -14.36
CA ILE A 299 -8.55 -25.43 -13.14
C ILE A 299 -8.29 -24.53 -11.95
N GLY A 300 -9.35 -24.14 -11.26
CA GLY A 300 -9.29 -23.29 -10.08
C GLY A 300 -8.73 -24.03 -8.88
N LEU A 301 -7.84 -23.37 -8.13
CA LEU A 301 -7.34 -23.84 -6.84
C LEU A 301 -7.84 -22.88 -5.74
N GLY A 302 -8.17 -23.45 -4.60
CA GLY A 302 -8.58 -22.65 -3.43
C GLY A 302 -7.41 -21.82 -2.87
N ARG A 303 -7.71 -20.63 -2.38
CA ARG A 303 -6.70 -19.72 -1.81
C ARG A 303 -6.13 -20.29 -0.51
N THR A 304 -4.82 -20.45 -0.43
CA THR A 304 -4.16 -20.93 0.79
C THR A 304 -4.00 -19.82 1.84
N GLY A 305 -3.84 -18.58 1.44
CA GLY A 305 -3.46 -17.47 2.33
C GLY A 305 -1.99 -17.51 2.75
N LEU A 306 -1.20 -18.47 2.27
CA LEU A 306 0.25 -18.52 2.41
C LEU A 306 0.94 -17.58 1.44
N ASP A 307 2.22 -17.37 1.67
CA ASP A 307 3.12 -16.79 0.67
C ASP A 307 3.27 -17.79 -0.50
N GLU A 308 3.26 -17.32 -1.75
CA GLU A 308 3.40 -18.16 -2.94
C GLU A 308 4.70 -18.96 -2.93
N SER A 309 5.75 -18.43 -2.31
CA SER A 309 7.01 -19.12 -2.11
C SER A 309 6.89 -20.45 -1.32
N ARG A 310 5.77 -20.69 -0.65
CA ARG A 310 5.50 -21.94 0.06
C ARG A 310 4.81 -23.00 -0.79
N THR A 311 4.05 -22.60 -1.81
CA THR A 311 3.15 -23.49 -2.57
C THR A 311 3.47 -23.58 -4.06
N MET A 312 4.04 -22.53 -4.65
CA MET A 312 4.26 -22.44 -6.09
C MET A 312 5.57 -23.09 -6.52
N PHE A 313 5.49 -24.04 -7.43
CA PHE A 313 6.65 -24.62 -8.12
C PHE A 313 6.81 -23.92 -9.45
N ASN A 314 7.63 -22.88 -9.49
CA ASN A 314 7.78 -22.00 -10.65
C ASN A 314 9.07 -22.25 -11.44
N ASN A 315 9.13 -21.67 -12.62
CA ASN A 315 10.31 -21.43 -13.40
C ASN A 315 10.11 -20.11 -14.14
N THR A 316 10.54 -19.02 -13.50
CA THR A 316 10.18 -17.65 -13.90
C THR A 316 11.41 -16.90 -14.40
N HIS A 317 11.28 -16.24 -15.53
CA HIS A 317 12.28 -15.34 -16.13
C HIS A 317 11.62 -14.02 -16.47
N ILE A 318 12.21 -12.91 -16.05
CA ILE A 318 11.74 -11.55 -16.36
C ILE A 318 12.89 -10.73 -16.95
N LEU A 319 12.61 -10.08 -18.06
CA LEU A 319 13.45 -9.05 -18.65
C LEU A 319 12.66 -7.75 -18.66
N ALA A 320 13.16 -6.70 -18.01
CA ALA A 320 12.54 -5.38 -18.05
C ALA A 320 13.60 -4.31 -18.29
N THR A 321 13.32 -3.37 -19.20
CA THR A 321 14.18 -2.22 -19.44
C THR A 321 13.34 -0.96 -19.54
N ASN A 322 13.77 0.07 -18.81
CA ASN A 322 13.06 1.32 -18.66
C ASN A 322 14.03 2.46 -18.90
N TRP A 323 13.68 3.38 -19.79
CA TRP A 323 14.49 4.50 -20.18
C TRP A 323 13.66 5.78 -20.15
N LEU A 324 14.24 6.84 -19.61
CA LEU A 324 13.67 8.18 -19.64
C LEU A 324 14.72 9.16 -20.13
N PHE A 325 14.37 9.91 -21.17
CA PHE A 325 15.22 10.92 -21.77
C PHE A 325 14.57 12.29 -21.59
N LYS A 326 15.31 13.26 -21.08
CA LYS A 326 14.95 14.68 -21.09
C LYS A 326 15.28 15.26 -22.45
N THR A 327 14.28 15.41 -23.33
CA THR A 327 14.46 16.03 -24.65
C THR A 327 14.55 17.55 -24.59
N ALA A 328 13.94 18.15 -23.56
CA ALA A 328 14.08 19.55 -23.15
C ALA A 328 13.82 19.67 -21.65
N ALA A 329 13.96 20.87 -21.05
CA ALA A 329 13.78 21.08 -19.61
C ALA A 329 12.46 20.52 -19.06
N ASP A 330 11.37 20.67 -19.82
CA ASP A 330 10.01 20.26 -19.43
C ASP A 330 9.46 19.11 -20.28
N ASN A 331 10.30 18.47 -21.10
CA ASN A 331 9.87 17.42 -22.01
C ASN A 331 10.57 16.10 -21.68
N ASP A 332 9.79 15.06 -21.55
CA ASP A 332 10.25 13.70 -21.27
C ASP A 332 9.84 12.75 -22.41
N LEU A 333 10.76 11.85 -22.78
CA LEU A 333 10.48 10.67 -23.62
C LEU A 333 10.80 9.43 -22.80
N ARG A 334 9.79 8.58 -22.55
CA ARG A 334 9.93 7.33 -21.78
C ARG A 334 9.67 6.13 -22.66
N LEU A 335 10.54 5.13 -22.56
CA LEU A 335 10.39 3.81 -23.19
C LEU A 335 10.46 2.74 -22.10
N GLN A 336 9.51 1.85 -22.10
CA GLN A 336 9.47 0.69 -21.20
C GLN A 336 9.19 -0.57 -22.01
N LEU A 337 9.99 -1.61 -21.81
CA LEU A 337 9.82 -2.92 -22.42
C LEU A 337 9.89 -3.98 -21.33
N THR A 338 8.96 -4.92 -21.35
CA THR A 338 8.90 -6.03 -20.37
C THR A 338 8.60 -7.33 -21.10
N GLY A 339 9.35 -8.38 -20.78
CA GLY A 339 9.09 -9.76 -21.16
C GLY A 339 9.03 -10.64 -19.92
N LEU A 340 7.97 -11.43 -19.78
CA LEU A 340 7.75 -12.39 -18.70
C LEU A 340 7.58 -13.78 -19.30
N PHE A 341 8.35 -14.74 -18.79
CA PHE A 341 8.25 -16.14 -19.13
C PHE A 341 8.15 -16.92 -17.82
N ASP A 342 7.04 -17.56 -17.59
CA ASP A 342 6.79 -18.31 -16.38
C ASP A 342 6.15 -19.67 -16.66
N LYS A 343 6.55 -20.64 -15.88
CA LYS A 343 5.90 -21.93 -15.77
C LYS A 343 5.67 -22.20 -14.30
N SER A 344 4.43 -22.31 -13.89
CA SER A 344 4.07 -22.63 -12.52
C SER A 344 3.27 -23.92 -12.44
N LEU A 345 3.42 -24.62 -11.32
CA LEU A 345 2.70 -25.83 -10.98
C LEU A 345 2.23 -25.70 -9.53
N GLU A 346 0.96 -25.95 -9.32
CA GLU A 346 0.37 -26.05 -7.99
C GLU A 346 -0.47 -27.33 -7.90
N ARG A 347 -0.53 -27.91 -6.69
CA ARG A 347 -1.28 -29.14 -6.40
C ARG A 347 -2.10 -28.96 -5.15
N GLN A 348 -3.39 -29.27 -5.27
CA GLN A 348 -4.32 -29.11 -4.17
C GLN A 348 -5.40 -30.17 -4.21
N GLN A 349 -5.64 -30.79 -3.07
CA GLN A 349 -6.83 -31.58 -2.82
C GLN A 349 -7.88 -30.70 -2.16
N SER A 350 -9.14 -30.84 -2.56
CA SER A 350 -10.25 -30.15 -1.95
C SER A 350 -11.45 -31.07 -1.72
N GLN A 351 -12.16 -30.82 -0.64
CA GLN A 351 -13.46 -31.41 -0.34
C GLN A 351 -14.45 -30.25 -0.16
N THR A 352 -15.45 -30.22 -1.02
CA THR A 352 -16.51 -29.22 -0.99
C THR A 352 -17.81 -29.85 -0.57
N VAL A 353 -18.41 -29.36 0.48
CA VAL A 353 -19.75 -29.72 0.94
C VAL A 353 -20.71 -28.62 0.54
N TYR A 354 -21.69 -28.94 -0.32
CA TYR A 354 -22.73 -28.02 -0.76
C TYR A 354 -23.89 -28.05 0.24
N THR A 355 -24.28 -26.88 0.72
CA THR A 355 -25.38 -26.71 1.70
C THR A 355 -26.72 -26.40 1.04
N ASP A 356 -26.70 -26.00 -0.24
CA ASP A 356 -27.87 -25.61 -1.05
C ASP A 356 -28.44 -26.78 -1.90
N LEU A 357 -27.70 -27.85 -2.13
CA LEU A 357 -28.10 -28.98 -2.96
C LEU A 357 -28.76 -30.13 -2.16
N GLY A 358 -29.45 -29.86 -1.04
CA GLY A 358 -30.08 -30.87 -0.18
C GLY A 358 -29.06 -31.82 0.46
N SER A 359 -29.42 -32.72 1.36
CA SER A 359 -28.61 -33.74 2.04
C SER A 359 -27.07 -33.67 2.05
N GLY A 360 -26.47 -32.49 1.78
CA GLY A 360 -25.02 -32.22 1.84
C GLY A 360 -24.22 -32.96 0.75
N ALA A 361 -24.43 -32.64 -0.51
CA ALA A 361 -23.61 -33.17 -1.61
C ALA A 361 -22.13 -32.86 -1.36
N VAL A 362 -21.29 -33.92 -1.38
CA VAL A 362 -19.85 -33.81 -1.16
C VAL A 362 -19.13 -34.07 -2.47
N ILE A 363 -18.32 -33.10 -2.88
CA ILE A 363 -17.43 -33.23 -4.03
C ILE A 363 -15.97 -33.25 -3.56
N THR A 364 -15.24 -34.28 -3.95
CA THR A 364 -13.79 -34.38 -3.72
C THR A 364 -13.05 -34.15 -5.03
N GLN A 365 -12.03 -33.29 -4.99
CA GLN A 365 -11.19 -33.00 -6.14
C GLN A 365 -9.71 -33.14 -5.76
N ASP A 366 -8.91 -33.77 -6.65
CA ASP A 366 -7.45 -33.72 -6.61
C ASP A 366 -6.97 -33.01 -7.88
N ASN A 367 -6.46 -31.81 -7.72
CA ASN A 367 -6.15 -30.88 -8.79
C ASN A 367 -4.63 -30.69 -8.96
N ASP A 368 -4.12 -30.92 -10.17
CA ASP A 368 -2.79 -30.55 -10.64
C ASP A 368 -2.96 -29.45 -11.70
N ALA A 369 -2.58 -28.23 -11.38
CA ALA A 369 -2.73 -27.07 -12.25
C ALA A 369 -1.36 -26.55 -12.69
N ARG A 370 -1.13 -26.47 -14.00
CA ARG A 370 0.09 -25.94 -14.63
C ARG A 370 -0.27 -24.74 -15.47
N ALA A 371 0.34 -23.59 -15.15
CA ALA A 371 0.23 -22.40 -15.95
C ALA A 371 1.55 -22.11 -16.69
N TYR A 372 1.43 -21.69 -17.94
CA TYR A 372 2.52 -21.18 -18.76
C TYR A 372 2.15 -19.75 -19.13
N ARG A 373 2.97 -18.79 -18.72
CA ARG A 373 2.79 -17.37 -19.03
C ARG A 373 3.95 -16.92 -19.90
N ASN A 374 3.65 -16.38 -21.07
CA ASN A 374 4.61 -15.76 -21.95
C ASN A 374 4.02 -14.44 -22.38
N GLU A 375 4.47 -13.35 -21.78
CA GLU A 375 3.86 -12.01 -21.86
C GLU A 375 4.89 -10.99 -22.32
N TYR A 376 4.48 -10.11 -23.23
CA TYR A 376 5.29 -9.04 -23.77
C TYR A 376 4.52 -7.74 -23.66
N GLU A 377 5.14 -6.71 -23.12
CA GLU A 377 4.55 -5.38 -23.01
C GLU A 377 5.55 -4.31 -23.42
N GLY A 378 5.09 -3.36 -24.21
CA GLY A 378 5.85 -2.17 -24.61
C GLY A 378 5.04 -0.90 -24.37
N GLU A 379 5.71 0.14 -23.86
CA GLU A 379 5.13 1.47 -23.67
C GLU A 379 6.09 2.55 -24.17
N LEU A 380 5.56 3.48 -24.96
CA LEU A 380 6.24 4.69 -25.38
C LEU A 380 5.43 5.90 -24.94
N MET A 381 6.02 6.79 -24.15
CA MET A 381 5.37 8.00 -23.67
C MET A 381 6.19 9.23 -24.03
N TYR A 382 5.52 10.22 -24.62
CA TYR A 382 6.06 11.56 -24.78
C TYR A 382 5.26 12.56 -23.94
N LYS A 383 5.95 13.38 -23.15
CA LYS A 383 5.32 14.33 -22.22
C LYS A 383 5.96 15.71 -22.31
N VAL A 384 5.12 16.73 -22.35
CA VAL A 384 5.46 18.15 -22.19
C VAL A 384 4.72 18.65 -20.95
N ASN A 385 5.42 19.19 -19.95
CA ASN A 385 4.79 19.61 -18.68
C ASN A 385 5.27 21.03 -18.30
N LYS A 386 4.74 22.04 -19.01
CA LYS A 386 5.00 23.47 -18.78
C LYS A 386 3.86 24.11 -17.98
N ASP A 387 4.08 25.29 -17.42
CA ASP A 387 3.08 26.01 -16.60
C ASP A 387 1.76 26.28 -17.34
N ARG A 388 1.83 26.55 -18.65
CA ARG A 388 0.65 26.87 -19.48
C ARG A 388 0.29 25.81 -20.51
N LEU A 389 1.11 24.76 -20.66
CA LEU A 389 0.92 23.72 -21.66
C LEU A 389 1.31 22.36 -21.07
N TYR A 390 0.36 21.46 -21.06
CA TYR A 390 0.58 20.04 -20.78
C TYR A 390 0.17 19.22 -21.99
N LEU A 391 1.04 18.31 -22.42
CA LEU A 391 0.75 17.31 -23.44
C LEU A 391 1.38 16.01 -22.97
N VAL A 392 0.63 14.95 -22.96
CA VAL A 392 1.15 13.59 -22.84
C VAL A 392 0.46 12.69 -23.86
N ASN A 393 1.24 11.92 -24.56
CA ASN A 393 0.76 10.81 -25.36
C ASN A 393 1.47 9.54 -24.95
N THR A 394 0.72 8.47 -24.71
CA THR A 394 1.23 7.17 -24.29
C THR A 394 0.67 6.09 -25.19
N LEU A 395 1.55 5.43 -25.93
CA LEU A 395 1.24 4.27 -26.77
C LEU A 395 1.65 3.00 -26.02
N LYS A 396 0.74 2.05 -25.85
CA LYS A 396 0.97 0.74 -25.21
C LYS A 396 0.66 -0.39 -26.17
N GLY A 397 1.48 -1.43 -26.15
CA GLY A 397 1.24 -2.68 -26.83
C GLY A 397 1.45 -3.85 -25.89
N TYR A 398 0.60 -4.84 -25.95
CA TYR A 398 0.68 -6.08 -25.19
C TYR A 398 0.33 -7.29 -26.04
N ALA A 399 1.03 -8.39 -25.81
CA ALA A 399 0.70 -9.68 -26.38
C ALA A 399 1.09 -10.80 -25.40
N ASP A 400 0.20 -11.76 -25.21
CA ASP A 400 0.49 -12.98 -24.48
C ASP A 400 0.26 -14.25 -25.33
N PHE A 401 0.93 -15.32 -24.89
CA PHE A 401 0.81 -16.68 -25.43
C PHE A 401 0.53 -17.66 -24.27
N ASN A 402 -0.31 -17.26 -23.35
CA ASN A 402 -0.63 -17.98 -22.14
C ASN A 402 -1.35 -19.31 -22.44
N ARG A 403 -1.06 -20.31 -21.61
CA ARG A 403 -1.68 -21.63 -21.63
C ARG A 403 -1.79 -22.17 -20.21
N SER A 404 -2.93 -22.77 -19.88
CA SER A 404 -3.13 -23.54 -18.64
C SER A 404 -3.42 -25.01 -19.00
N LEU A 405 -2.77 -25.92 -18.31
CA LEU A 405 -3.02 -27.35 -18.37
C LEU A 405 -3.41 -27.81 -16.99
N GLY A 406 -4.50 -28.54 -16.85
CA GLY A 406 -4.93 -29.05 -15.58
C GLY A 406 -5.40 -30.50 -15.68
N THR A 407 -5.17 -31.26 -14.61
CA THR A 407 -5.76 -32.56 -14.38
C THR A 407 -6.55 -32.46 -13.07
N SER A 408 -7.80 -32.87 -13.11
CA SER A 408 -8.67 -32.98 -11.94
C SER A 408 -9.17 -34.42 -11.81
N VAL A 409 -9.04 -34.96 -10.62
CA VAL A 409 -9.72 -36.22 -10.26
C VAL A 409 -10.93 -35.84 -9.43
N LEU A 410 -12.12 -35.80 -10.06
CA LEU A 410 -13.40 -35.43 -9.47
C LEU A 410 -14.16 -36.71 -9.05
N ASN A 411 -14.33 -36.93 -7.74
CA ASN A 411 -14.99 -38.12 -7.21
C ASN A 411 -14.49 -39.43 -7.83
N GLY A 412 -13.16 -39.55 -8.08
CA GLY A 412 -12.51 -40.69 -8.69
C GLY A 412 -12.45 -40.70 -10.22
N GLN A 413 -13.13 -39.76 -10.90
CA GLN A 413 -13.09 -39.65 -12.36
C GLN A 413 -12.06 -38.60 -12.79
N THR A 414 -11.13 -39.00 -13.65
CA THR A 414 -10.06 -38.14 -14.13
C THR A 414 -10.50 -37.34 -15.35
N THR A 415 -10.39 -36.01 -15.27
CA THR A 415 -10.59 -35.08 -16.39
C THR A 415 -9.33 -34.26 -16.61
N GLN A 416 -8.92 -34.09 -17.86
CA GLN A 416 -7.83 -33.20 -18.25
C GLN A 416 -8.41 -31.99 -19.01
N GLN A 417 -7.86 -30.83 -18.70
CA GLN A 417 -8.26 -29.57 -19.34
C GLN A 417 -7.02 -28.85 -19.91
N SER A 418 -7.17 -28.26 -21.08
CA SER A 418 -6.21 -27.35 -21.69
C SER A 418 -6.90 -26.06 -22.09
N VAL A 419 -6.49 -24.93 -21.51
CA VAL A 419 -7.01 -23.59 -21.82
C VAL A 419 -5.90 -22.71 -22.38
N ARG A 420 -6.21 -21.93 -23.41
CA ARG A 420 -5.32 -20.93 -24.00
C ARG A 420 -6.01 -19.57 -24.01
N PRO A 421 -6.05 -18.85 -22.85
CA PRO A 421 -6.69 -17.55 -22.72
C PRO A 421 -5.70 -16.46 -23.19
N ARG A 422 -5.61 -16.19 -24.48
CA ARG A 422 -4.65 -15.23 -25.05
C ARG A 422 -5.26 -13.83 -25.14
N GLU A 423 -4.40 -12.83 -25.02
CA GLU A 423 -4.77 -11.44 -25.23
C GLU A 423 -3.71 -10.68 -26.03
N ARG A 424 -4.16 -9.80 -26.89
CA ARG A 424 -3.32 -8.83 -27.62
C ARG A 424 -4.06 -7.51 -27.61
N TYR A 425 -3.36 -6.43 -27.29
CA TYR A 425 -3.97 -5.11 -27.43
C TYR A 425 -2.95 -4.05 -27.87
N VAL A 426 -3.51 -3.02 -28.47
CA VAL A 426 -2.82 -1.73 -28.71
C VAL A 426 -3.71 -0.65 -28.13
N ALA A 427 -3.12 0.26 -27.35
CA ALA A 427 -3.83 1.36 -26.72
C ALA A 427 -3.06 2.66 -26.88
N ASP A 428 -3.76 3.75 -27.12
CA ASP A 428 -3.25 5.13 -27.20
C ASP A 428 -3.99 6.03 -26.22
N ASN A 429 -3.24 6.78 -25.42
CA ASN A 429 -3.77 7.75 -24.47
C ASN A 429 -3.15 9.11 -24.75
N LEU A 430 -3.97 10.06 -25.20
CA LEU A 430 -3.60 11.45 -25.45
C LEU A 430 -4.27 12.37 -24.42
N ARG A 431 -3.51 13.23 -23.78
CA ARG A 431 -4.03 14.32 -22.95
C ARG A 431 -3.33 15.63 -23.28
N PHE A 432 -4.13 16.64 -23.54
CA PHE A 432 -3.68 18.00 -23.87
C PHE A 432 -4.38 18.98 -22.93
N ILE A 433 -3.65 19.93 -22.34
CA ILE A 433 -4.18 21.03 -21.53
C ILE A 433 -3.46 22.33 -21.88
N LYS A 434 -4.25 23.37 -22.16
CA LYS A 434 -3.77 24.72 -22.42
C LYS A 434 -4.41 25.71 -21.46
N ASN A 435 -3.59 26.42 -20.69
CA ASN A 435 -4.04 27.52 -19.84
C ASN A 435 -3.91 28.85 -20.59
N PHE A 436 -4.97 29.66 -20.51
CA PHE A 436 -5.05 31.00 -21.06
C PHE A 436 -4.90 32.06 -19.97
N SER A 437 -4.77 33.32 -20.34
CA SER A 437 -4.84 34.43 -19.39
C SER A 437 -6.22 34.50 -18.74
N GLY A 438 -6.30 34.98 -17.50
CA GLY A 438 -7.58 35.11 -16.78
C GLY A 438 -8.07 33.83 -16.11
N GLY A 439 -7.24 32.78 -16.03
CA GLY A 439 -7.57 31.54 -15.31
C GLY A 439 -8.44 30.53 -16.11
N ASN A 440 -8.69 30.82 -17.38
CA ASN A 440 -9.40 29.91 -18.28
C ASN A 440 -8.46 28.79 -18.76
N SER A 441 -9.01 27.61 -18.99
CA SER A 441 -8.25 26.51 -19.60
C SER A 441 -9.10 25.65 -20.51
N PHE A 442 -8.44 25.10 -21.54
CA PHE A 442 -9.01 24.09 -22.43
C PHE A 442 -8.21 22.81 -22.25
N SER A 443 -8.92 21.68 -22.21
CA SER A 443 -8.28 20.36 -22.23
C SER A 443 -8.99 19.40 -23.16
N LEU A 444 -8.22 18.50 -23.77
CA LEU A 444 -8.66 17.38 -24.58
C LEU A 444 -8.05 16.11 -24.01
N SER A 445 -8.86 15.08 -23.80
CA SER A 445 -8.39 13.74 -23.45
C SER A 445 -9.01 12.74 -24.42
N SER A 446 -8.22 11.82 -24.95
CA SER A 446 -8.66 10.76 -25.83
C SER A 446 -7.92 9.47 -25.46
N ALA A 447 -8.65 8.40 -25.18
CA ALA A 447 -8.11 7.08 -24.91
C ALA A 447 -8.79 6.07 -25.84
N ALA A 448 -8.02 5.40 -26.67
CA ALA A 448 -8.49 4.37 -27.59
C ALA A 448 -7.72 3.08 -27.33
N ALA A 449 -8.40 1.94 -27.29
CA ALA A 449 -7.80 0.63 -27.16
C ALA A 449 -8.54 -0.40 -28.02
N TYR A 450 -7.78 -1.24 -28.71
CA TYR A 450 -8.32 -2.41 -29.39
C TYR A 450 -7.74 -3.67 -28.77
N HIS A 451 -8.63 -4.56 -28.29
CA HIS A 451 -8.28 -5.84 -27.70
C HIS A 451 -8.76 -6.96 -28.61
N TYR A 452 -7.92 -7.97 -28.79
CA TYR A 452 -8.29 -9.24 -29.39
C TYR A 452 -7.93 -10.38 -28.47
N LYS A 453 -8.91 -11.15 -28.03
CA LYS A 453 -8.78 -12.26 -27.07
C LYS A 453 -9.21 -13.56 -27.73
N PRO A 454 -8.34 -14.26 -28.47
CA PRO A 454 -8.63 -15.60 -28.93
C PRO A 454 -8.42 -16.59 -27.78
N GLY A 455 -9.47 -17.37 -27.50
CA GLY A 455 -9.47 -18.37 -26.43
C GLY A 455 -9.89 -19.75 -26.91
N THR A 456 -9.26 -20.80 -26.36
CA THR A 456 -9.68 -22.18 -26.59
C THR A 456 -9.67 -22.95 -25.29
N LEU A 457 -10.70 -23.78 -25.07
CA LEU A 457 -10.80 -24.77 -24.01
C LEU A 457 -10.95 -26.14 -24.67
N LEU A 458 -10.14 -27.11 -24.24
CA LEU A 458 -10.20 -28.50 -24.66
C LEU A 458 -10.28 -29.38 -23.44
N ILE A 459 -11.20 -30.32 -23.43
CA ILE A 459 -11.42 -31.30 -22.35
C ILE A 459 -11.12 -32.71 -22.86
N SER A 460 -10.68 -33.62 -21.99
CA SER A 460 -10.26 -34.97 -22.35
C SER A 460 -11.39 -35.87 -22.88
N ASP A 461 -12.66 -35.49 -22.65
CA ASP A 461 -13.83 -36.19 -23.22
C ASP A 461 -14.10 -35.85 -24.69
N GLY A 462 -13.30 -34.96 -25.28
CA GLY A 462 -13.45 -34.44 -26.63
C GLY A 462 -14.23 -33.13 -26.73
N SER A 463 -14.76 -32.64 -25.63
CA SER A 463 -15.45 -31.34 -25.61
C SER A 463 -14.48 -30.19 -25.87
N ALA A 464 -14.89 -29.25 -26.70
CA ALA A 464 -14.11 -28.07 -27.08
C ALA A 464 -14.96 -26.80 -27.02
N GLU A 465 -14.33 -25.72 -26.57
CA GLU A 465 -14.88 -24.35 -26.63
C GLU A 465 -13.87 -23.44 -27.36
N THR A 466 -14.33 -22.71 -28.36
CA THR A 466 -13.60 -21.62 -28.97
C THR A 466 -14.34 -20.32 -28.67
N LEU A 467 -13.64 -19.38 -28.04
CA LEU A 467 -14.19 -18.09 -27.66
C LEU A 467 -13.25 -16.98 -28.15
N ASN A 468 -13.65 -16.20 -29.14
CA ASN A 468 -12.88 -15.07 -29.62
C ASN A 468 -13.62 -13.77 -29.29
N ILE A 469 -12.93 -12.84 -28.64
CA ILE A 469 -13.50 -11.52 -28.27
C ILE A 469 -12.67 -10.44 -28.94
N GLY A 470 -13.29 -9.69 -29.87
CA GLY A 470 -12.75 -8.44 -30.38
C GLY A 470 -13.43 -7.26 -29.69
N GLN A 471 -12.69 -6.36 -29.08
CA GLN A 471 -13.23 -5.20 -28.37
C GLN A 471 -12.51 -3.92 -28.76
N LEU A 472 -13.27 -2.91 -29.16
CA LEU A 472 -12.83 -1.54 -29.36
C LEU A 472 -13.42 -0.66 -28.27
N ASP A 473 -12.58 0.02 -27.53
CA ASP A 473 -12.95 1.09 -26.60
C ASP A 473 -12.38 2.40 -27.09
N TRP A 474 -13.20 3.44 -27.14
CA TRP A 474 -12.74 4.79 -27.40
C TRP A 474 -13.49 5.77 -26.50
N LYS A 475 -12.75 6.53 -25.71
CA LYS A 475 -13.29 7.55 -24.83
C LYS A 475 -12.59 8.86 -25.13
N THR A 476 -13.38 9.89 -25.44
CA THR A 476 -12.84 11.21 -25.71
C THR A 476 -13.69 12.28 -25.05
N TYR A 477 -13.06 13.28 -24.49
CA TYR A 477 -13.76 14.42 -23.91
C TYR A 477 -12.92 15.69 -23.99
N THR A 478 -13.63 16.79 -24.03
CA THR A 478 -13.06 18.13 -23.94
C THR A 478 -13.58 18.85 -22.69
N ASN A 479 -12.71 19.58 -22.04
CA ASN A 479 -13.09 20.41 -20.92
C ASN A 479 -12.75 21.86 -21.23
N PHE A 480 -13.70 22.74 -20.96
CA PHE A 480 -13.48 24.16 -20.89
C PHE A 480 -13.69 24.59 -19.45
N ARG A 481 -12.64 25.18 -18.83
CA ARG A 481 -12.72 25.70 -17.48
C ARG A 481 -12.78 27.22 -17.54
N HIS A 482 -13.68 27.74 -16.72
CA HIS A 482 -13.89 29.14 -16.49
C HIS A 482 -13.80 29.45 -15.00
N ARG A 483 -13.03 30.48 -14.63
CA ARG A 483 -12.92 30.94 -13.24
C ARG A 483 -13.76 32.18 -13.04
N LEU A 484 -14.71 32.10 -12.12
CA LEU A 484 -15.56 33.19 -11.71
C LEU A 484 -15.35 33.44 -10.20
N TRP A 485 -14.52 34.41 -9.86
CA TRP A 485 -14.14 34.75 -8.47
C TRP A 485 -13.54 33.55 -7.73
N LEU A 486 -14.24 32.94 -6.75
CA LEU A 486 -13.81 31.72 -6.02
C LEU A 486 -14.29 30.42 -6.69
N LEU A 487 -15.19 30.51 -7.65
CA LEU A 487 -15.74 29.34 -8.33
C LEU A 487 -14.88 28.97 -9.55
N ASN A 488 -14.53 27.71 -9.65
CA ASN A 488 -14.05 27.11 -10.88
C ASN A 488 -15.21 26.30 -11.48
N ILE A 489 -15.64 26.68 -12.67
CA ILE A 489 -16.69 25.98 -13.39
C ILE A 489 -16.03 25.29 -14.58
N THR A 490 -16.16 23.98 -14.64
CA THR A 490 -15.65 23.17 -15.75
C THR A 490 -16.81 22.55 -16.51
N TYR A 491 -16.86 22.80 -17.80
CA TYR A 491 -17.84 22.20 -18.71
C TYR A 491 -17.12 21.07 -19.45
N THR A 492 -17.55 19.86 -19.25
CA THR A 492 -17.05 18.68 -19.96
C THR A 492 -18.07 18.22 -20.98
N VAL A 493 -17.62 18.01 -22.21
CA VAL A 493 -18.41 17.33 -23.25
C VAL A 493 -17.62 16.11 -23.68
N GLY A 494 -18.25 14.94 -23.64
CA GLY A 494 -17.57 13.70 -23.94
C GLY A 494 -18.39 12.71 -24.75
N PHE A 495 -17.64 11.80 -25.38
CA PHE A 495 -18.16 10.70 -26.17
C PHE A 495 -17.37 9.43 -25.81
N ASP A 496 -18.08 8.34 -25.53
CA ASP A 496 -17.50 7.02 -25.34
C ASP A 496 -18.16 6.04 -26.33
N LEU A 497 -17.33 5.17 -26.88
CA LEU A 497 -17.69 4.05 -27.72
C LEU A 497 -17.12 2.77 -27.11
N LYS A 498 -17.94 1.76 -26.95
CA LYS A 498 -17.52 0.37 -26.73
C LYS A 498 -18.20 -0.52 -27.76
N ARG A 499 -17.40 -1.27 -28.50
CA ARG A 499 -17.88 -2.27 -29.45
C ARG A 499 -17.23 -3.60 -29.13
N GLN A 500 -18.02 -4.65 -29.01
CA GLN A 500 -17.56 -6.02 -28.82
C GLN A 500 -18.20 -6.97 -29.83
N ASN A 501 -17.37 -7.82 -30.42
CA ASN A 501 -17.78 -9.00 -31.17
C ASN A 501 -17.29 -10.22 -30.37
N ILE A 502 -18.21 -11.14 -30.06
CA ILE A 502 -17.95 -12.33 -29.24
C ILE A 502 -18.38 -13.53 -30.08
N ASP A 503 -17.39 -14.24 -30.65
CA ASP A 503 -17.61 -15.45 -31.43
C ASP A 503 -17.44 -16.67 -30.52
N VAL A 504 -18.47 -17.50 -30.45
CA VAL A 504 -18.54 -18.71 -29.64
C VAL A 504 -18.76 -19.91 -30.56
N GLU A 505 -17.94 -20.93 -30.42
CA GLU A 505 -18.10 -22.21 -31.09
C GLU A 505 -17.84 -23.35 -30.07
N ASN A 506 -18.89 -24.15 -29.84
CA ASN A 506 -18.83 -25.34 -28.98
C ASN A 506 -19.80 -26.40 -29.46
N ALA A 507 -19.92 -27.52 -28.79
CA ALA A 507 -20.78 -28.64 -29.15
C ALA A 507 -22.28 -28.28 -29.19
N VAL A 508 -22.67 -27.21 -28.47
CA VAL A 508 -24.10 -26.78 -28.34
C VAL A 508 -24.42 -25.63 -29.28
N ASN A 509 -23.48 -24.69 -29.49
CA ASN A 509 -23.72 -23.46 -30.22
C ASN A 509 -22.56 -23.11 -31.18
N THR A 510 -22.93 -22.48 -32.30
CA THR A 510 -22.02 -21.62 -33.08
C THR A 510 -22.72 -20.28 -33.25
N ALA A 511 -22.23 -19.25 -32.59
CA ALA A 511 -22.91 -17.96 -32.53
C ALA A 511 -21.92 -16.78 -32.45
N THR A 512 -22.35 -15.65 -32.94
CA THR A 512 -21.64 -14.37 -32.78
C THR A 512 -22.58 -13.38 -32.10
N ASP A 513 -22.22 -12.99 -30.87
CA ASP A 513 -22.91 -11.91 -30.15
C ASP A 513 -22.20 -10.57 -30.41
N LYS A 514 -22.98 -9.57 -30.83
CA LYS A 514 -22.50 -8.21 -31.14
C LYS A 514 -23.04 -7.24 -30.12
N TYR A 515 -22.19 -6.52 -29.47
CA TYR A 515 -22.55 -5.49 -28.51
C TYR A 515 -21.94 -4.16 -28.88
N ASP A 516 -22.79 -3.13 -28.97
CA ASP A 516 -22.37 -1.74 -29.14
C ASP A 516 -22.93 -0.88 -28.00
N GLU A 517 -22.08 0.01 -27.48
CA GLU A 517 -22.47 1.06 -26.53
C GLU A 517 -21.89 2.39 -26.97
N TYR A 518 -22.77 3.40 -27.07
CA TYR A 518 -22.41 4.78 -27.31
C TYR A 518 -22.91 5.62 -26.14
N ARG A 519 -22.01 6.45 -25.58
CA ARG A 519 -22.36 7.43 -24.55
C ARG A 519 -21.97 8.81 -25.01
N VAL A 520 -22.90 9.74 -25.05
CA VAL A 520 -22.64 11.17 -25.16
C VAL A 520 -23.02 11.81 -23.85
N TYR A 521 -22.17 12.69 -23.34
CA TYR A 521 -22.45 13.31 -22.06
C TYR A 521 -21.98 14.76 -21.98
N VAL A 522 -22.68 15.51 -21.14
CA VAL A 522 -22.26 16.84 -20.67
C VAL A 522 -22.14 16.77 -19.16
N SER A 523 -21.03 17.21 -18.64
CA SER A 523 -20.74 17.15 -17.20
C SER A 523 -20.27 18.51 -16.69
N PRO A 524 -21.16 19.34 -16.14
CA PRO A 524 -20.77 20.52 -15.40
C PRO A 524 -20.14 20.10 -14.05
N ASP A 525 -18.98 20.64 -13.76
CA ASP A 525 -18.30 20.58 -12.47
C ASP A 525 -18.17 21.97 -11.90
N ILE A 526 -18.62 22.18 -10.67
CA ILE A 526 -18.52 23.42 -9.93
C ILE A 526 -17.66 23.16 -8.71
N SER A 527 -16.53 23.85 -8.63
CA SER A 527 -15.62 23.66 -7.52
C SER A 527 -15.18 24.98 -6.88
N ILE A 528 -15.02 24.91 -5.56
CA ILE A 528 -14.46 25.98 -4.73
C ILE A 528 -13.20 25.41 -4.08
N LYS A 529 -12.10 26.15 -4.17
CA LYS A 529 -10.86 25.85 -3.46
C LYS A 529 -10.36 27.10 -2.74
N THR A 530 -10.32 27.02 -1.42
CA THR A 530 -9.68 28.00 -0.55
C THR A 530 -8.41 27.39 0.06
N HIS A 531 -7.80 28.07 1.02
CA HIS A 531 -6.64 27.53 1.74
C HIS A 531 -6.98 26.24 2.50
N ASP A 532 -8.13 26.22 3.17
CA ASP A 532 -8.50 25.15 4.12
C ASP A 532 -9.65 24.27 3.60
N VAL A 533 -10.42 24.72 2.63
CA VAL A 533 -11.64 24.04 2.16
C VAL A 533 -11.59 23.81 0.66
N SER A 534 -11.94 22.60 0.24
CA SER A 534 -12.19 22.24 -1.15
C SER A 534 -13.54 21.55 -1.27
N ILE A 535 -14.40 22.04 -2.16
CA ILE A 535 -15.72 21.44 -2.46
C ILE A 535 -15.81 21.32 -3.96
N SER A 536 -16.28 20.17 -4.47
CA SER A 536 -16.57 19.96 -5.88
C SER A 536 -17.88 19.19 -6.04
N LEU A 537 -18.76 19.74 -6.87
CA LEU A 537 -20.00 19.11 -7.30
C LEU A 537 -19.92 18.87 -8.82
N ASN A 538 -19.99 17.59 -9.21
CA ASN A 538 -19.98 17.19 -10.60
C ASN A 538 -21.29 16.46 -10.92
N VAL A 539 -21.96 16.82 -12.03
CA VAL A 539 -23.26 16.25 -12.43
C VAL A 539 -23.24 15.85 -13.91
N PRO A 540 -22.63 14.69 -14.25
CA PRO A 540 -22.71 14.15 -15.61
C PRO A 540 -24.15 13.83 -16.01
N ILE A 541 -24.59 14.39 -17.13
CA ILE A 541 -25.86 14.07 -17.78
C ILE A 541 -25.51 13.27 -19.01
N ASN A 542 -25.96 12.02 -19.08
CA ASN A 542 -25.57 11.07 -20.09
C ASN A 542 -26.77 10.68 -20.96
N TRP A 543 -26.56 10.63 -22.24
CA TRP A 543 -27.37 9.83 -23.15
C TRP A 543 -26.58 8.60 -23.56
N ARG A 544 -27.17 7.41 -23.35
CA ARG A 544 -26.56 6.13 -23.69
C ARG A 544 -27.46 5.39 -24.68
N TYR A 545 -26.86 4.90 -25.76
CA TYR A 545 -27.46 3.93 -26.66
C TYR A 545 -26.67 2.63 -26.51
N ARG A 546 -27.41 1.52 -26.40
CA ARG A 546 -26.81 0.18 -26.32
C ARG A 546 -27.55 -0.75 -27.25
N SER A 547 -26.83 -1.68 -27.86
CA SER A 547 -27.41 -2.78 -28.60
C SER A 547 -26.72 -4.09 -28.29
N LEU A 548 -27.50 -5.17 -28.28
CA LEU A 548 -27.00 -6.54 -28.17
C LEU A 548 -27.78 -7.35 -29.24
N ASN A 549 -27.07 -7.78 -30.27
CA ASN A 549 -27.63 -8.41 -31.43
C ASN A 549 -28.75 -7.53 -32.09
N SER A 550 -30.00 -8.01 -32.09
CA SER A 550 -31.16 -7.28 -32.59
C SER A 550 -31.85 -6.38 -31.55
N LEU A 551 -31.52 -6.53 -30.26
CA LEU A 551 -32.09 -5.73 -29.20
C LEU A 551 -31.33 -4.39 -29.09
N SER A 552 -32.07 -3.29 -28.98
CA SER A 552 -31.49 -1.98 -28.70
C SER A 552 -32.27 -1.21 -27.65
N ALA A 553 -31.57 -0.37 -26.90
CA ALA A 553 -32.18 0.49 -25.90
C ALA A 553 -31.37 1.80 -25.75
N HIS A 554 -32.08 2.86 -25.38
CA HIS A 554 -31.44 4.12 -25.00
C HIS A 554 -31.92 4.57 -23.62
N LYS A 555 -31.06 5.28 -22.92
CA LYS A 555 -31.36 5.77 -21.56
C LYS A 555 -30.69 7.10 -21.30
N PHE A 556 -31.43 8.03 -20.71
CA PHE A 556 -30.87 9.23 -20.09
C PHE A 556 -30.59 8.97 -18.61
N THR A 557 -29.42 9.35 -18.13
CA THR A 557 -29.02 9.21 -16.73
C THR A 557 -28.31 10.46 -16.24
N ALA A 558 -28.41 10.72 -14.94
CA ALA A 558 -27.58 11.69 -14.25
C ALA A 558 -26.78 10.98 -13.17
N ASP A 559 -25.48 11.21 -13.16
CA ASP A 559 -24.53 10.51 -12.27
C ASP A 559 -23.83 11.53 -11.32
N PRO A 560 -24.57 12.19 -10.38
CA PRO A 560 -24.03 13.25 -9.52
C PRO A 560 -22.98 12.72 -8.55
N SER A 561 -21.96 13.55 -8.29
CA SER A 561 -20.96 13.32 -7.26
C SER A 561 -20.58 14.61 -6.53
N LEU A 562 -20.44 14.51 -5.21
CA LEU A 562 -20.01 15.60 -4.33
C LEU A 562 -18.74 15.17 -3.60
N TYR A 563 -17.79 16.07 -3.55
CA TYR A 563 -16.57 15.91 -2.78
C TYR A 563 -16.33 17.12 -1.89
N PHE A 564 -15.92 16.85 -0.67
CA PHE A 564 -15.59 17.85 0.34
C PHE A 564 -14.25 17.49 1.00
N SER A 565 -13.36 18.46 1.19
CA SER A 565 -12.15 18.35 1.99
C SER A 565 -11.98 19.60 2.85
N TYR A 566 -11.60 19.41 4.11
CA TYR A 566 -11.36 20.46 5.08
C TYR A 566 -10.08 20.19 5.87
N GLU A 567 -9.16 21.14 5.86
CA GLU A 567 -7.88 21.12 6.55
C GLU A 567 -7.83 22.18 7.66
N PRO A 568 -8.49 21.94 8.83
CA PRO A 568 -8.57 22.93 9.91
C PRO A 568 -7.21 23.32 10.46
N THR A 569 -6.23 22.48 10.33
CA THR A 569 -4.82 22.72 10.71
C THR A 569 -3.90 21.93 9.81
N ALA A 570 -2.61 22.24 9.77
CA ALA A 570 -1.60 21.44 9.07
C ALA A 570 -1.49 19.97 9.55
N ARG A 571 -2.16 19.61 10.65
CA ARG A 571 -2.17 18.26 11.23
C ARG A 571 -3.41 17.47 10.89
N TRP A 572 -4.53 18.10 10.61
CA TRP A 572 -5.81 17.45 10.37
C TRP A 572 -6.29 17.64 8.95
N GLN A 573 -6.74 16.55 8.33
CA GLN A 573 -7.48 16.58 7.09
C GLN A 573 -8.75 15.74 7.24
N LEU A 574 -9.89 16.35 6.92
CA LEU A 574 -11.21 15.70 6.91
C LEU A 574 -11.70 15.68 5.47
N THR A 575 -12.18 14.52 5.02
CA THR A 575 -12.75 14.38 3.67
C THR A 575 -14.09 13.68 3.75
N ALA A 576 -15.03 14.09 2.90
CA ALA A 576 -16.31 13.42 2.73
C ALA A 576 -16.69 13.44 1.26
N GLY A 577 -17.44 12.44 0.82
CA GLY A 577 -17.90 12.36 -0.56
C GLY A 577 -19.12 11.48 -0.68
N GLY A 578 -19.88 11.72 -1.78
CA GLY A 578 -21.01 10.90 -2.14
C GLY A 578 -21.20 10.88 -3.64
N SER A 579 -21.66 9.78 -4.18
CA SER A 579 -21.97 9.65 -5.60
C SER A 579 -23.15 8.71 -5.83
N TYR A 580 -23.88 9.00 -6.89
CA TYR A 580 -24.90 8.12 -7.45
C TYR A 580 -24.61 7.93 -8.93
N SER A 581 -24.68 6.70 -9.43
CA SER A 581 -24.38 6.40 -10.83
C SER A 581 -25.20 5.24 -11.37
N TRP A 582 -25.47 5.30 -12.68
CA TRP A 582 -26.06 4.22 -13.45
C TRP A 582 -24.98 3.52 -14.27
N MET A 583 -24.71 2.25 -13.95
CA MET A 583 -23.74 1.43 -14.66
C MET A 583 -24.43 0.44 -15.59
N PRO A 584 -24.10 0.43 -16.89
CA PRO A 584 -24.58 -0.61 -17.78
C PRO A 584 -24.01 -1.96 -17.38
N GLN A 585 -24.81 -3.01 -17.47
CA GLN A 585 -24.32 -4.37 -17.30
C GLN A 585 -23.36 -4.73 -18.45
N ASP A 586 -22.27 -5.44 -18.12
CA ASP A 586 -21.25 -5.80 -19.12
C ASP A 586 -21.79 -6.76 -20.19
N ALA A 587 -21.26 -6.66 -21.42
CA ALA A 587 -21.68 -7.46 -22.55
C ALA A 587 -21.54 -8.97 -22.32
N LEU A 588 -20.42 -9.40 -21.71
CA LEU A 588 -20.19 -10.82 -21.37
C LEU A 588 -21.17 -11.37 -20.34
N THR A 589 -21.76 -10.50 -19.51
CA THR A 589 -22.80 -10.87 -18.55
C THR A 589 -24.19 -10.88 -19.20
N SER A 590 -24.40 -10.05 -20.23
CA SER A 590 -25.67 -9.91 -20.93
C SER A 590 -25.84 -10.92 -22.08
N MET A 591 -24.74 -11.44 -22.65
CA MET A 591 -24.80 -12.28 -23.85
C MET A 591 -25.61 -13.57 -23.62
N PRO A 592 -26.56 -13.89 -24.53
CA PRO A 592 -27.45 -15.03 -24.34
C PRO A 592 -26.81 -16.38 -24.68
N THR A 593 -25.67 -16.37 -25.37
CA THR A 593 -25.01 -17.60 -25.83
C THR A 593 -24.40 -18.33 -24.65
N LEU A 594 -24.58 -19.66 -24.56
CA LEU A 594 -23.97 -20.49 -23.53
C LEU A 594 -22.49 -20.67 -23.81
N VAL A 595 -21.65 -20.43 -22.79
CA VAL A 595 -20.19 -20.56 -22.85
C VAL A 595 -19.71 -21.47 -21.73
N PHE A 596 -18.92 -22.49 -22.06
CA PHE A 596 -18.18 -23.28 -21.07
C PHE A 596 -16.93 -22.50 -20.64
N THR A 597 -16.85 -22.18 -19.36
CA THR A 597 -15.73 -21.39 -18.84
C THR A 597 -14.56 -22.26 -18.39
N ASP A 598 -14.85 -23.48 -17.96
CA ASP A 598 -13.94 -24.55 -17.60
C ASP A 598 -14.62 -25.93 -17.73
N TYR A 599 -13.98 -27.01 -17.28
CA TYR A 599 -14.48 -28.38 -17.45
C TYR A 599 -15.75 -28.70 -16.63
N ILE A 600 -16.11 -27.90 -15.65
CA ILE A 600 -17.28 -28.11 -14.78
C ILE A 600 -18.24 -26.91 -14.73
N THR A 601 -17.92 -25.82 -15.38
CA THR A 601 -18.71 -24.58 -15.28
C THR A 601 -19.09 -24.05 -16.66
N ALA A 602 -20.37 -23.75 -16.82
CA ALA A 602 -20.91 -23.04 -17.97
C ALA A 602 -21.76 -21.86 -17.52
N ARG A 603 -21.86 -20.83 -18.34
CA ARG A 603 -22.68 -19.64 -18.08
C ARG A 603 -23.30 -19.08 -19.33
N ARG A 604 -24.43 -18.38 -19.16
CA ARG A 604 -25.03 -17.50 -20.17
C ARG A 604 -25.64 -16.27 -19.50
N GLY A 605 -25.80 -15.20 -20.24
CA GLY A 605 -26.52 -14.02 -19.80
C GLY A 605 -28.03 -14.10 -20.14
N ASN A 606 -28.79 -13.05 -19.75
CA ASN A 606 -30.22 -12.96 -19.96
C ASN A 606 -30.61 -12.40 -21.31
N GLY A 607 -29.66 -11.99 -22.15
CA GLY A 607 -29.95 -11.32 -23.42
C GLY A 607 -30.52 -9.89 -23.26
N GLN A 608 -30.46 -9.29 -22.07
CA GLN A 608 -31.07 -7.99 -21.77
C GLN A 608 -29.99 -6.88 -21.60
N LEU A 609 -30.42 -5.64 -21.79
CA LEU A 609 -29.58 -4.45 -21.63
C LEU A 609 -29.84 -3.76 -20.30
N ASP A 610 -29.61 -4.47 -19.21
CA ASP A 610 -29.87 -4.00 -17.85
C ASP A 610 -28.90 -2.93 -17.37
N TYR A 611 -29.32 -2.18 -16.34
CA TYR A 611 -28.50 -1.21 -15.64
C TYR A 611 -28.50 -1.51 -14.13
N ILE A 612 -27.36 -1.34 -13.52
CA ILE A 612 -27.15 -1.37 -12.07
C ILE A 612 -27.10 0.07 -11.59
N ASP A 613 -27.84 0.40 -10.53
CA ASP A 613 -27.66 1.67 -9.82
C ASP A 613 -26.69 1.49 -8.65
N ALA A 614 -25.82 2.46 -8.49
CA ALA A 614 -24.82 2.46 -7.42
C ALA A 614 -24.87 3.78 -6.64
N PHE A 615 -24.94 3.67 -5.33
CA PHE A 615 -24.84 4.78 -4.38
C PHE A 615 -23.67 4.55 -3.45
N VAL A 616 -22.80 5.55 -3.32
CA VAL A 616 -21.61 5.49 -2.45
C VAL A 616 -21.54 6.74 -1.60
N LEU A 617 -21.31 6.55 -0.29
CA LEU A 617 -20.93 7.61 0.65
C LEU A 617 -19.61 7.23 1.31
N ASN A 618 -18.73 8.21 1.48
CA ASN A 618 -17.48 8.02 2.21
C ASN A 618 -17.18 9.22 3.09
N ALA A 619 -16.50 8.97 4.21
CA ALA A 619 -15.90 10.00 5.04
C ALA A 619 -14.59 9.47 5.62
N ALA A 620 -13.60 10.33 5.73
CA ALA A 620 -12.32 9.98 6.33
C ALA A 620 -11.72 11.15 7.10
N ALA A 621 -10.98 10.81 8.17
CA ALA A 621 -10.20 11.74 8.97
C ALA A 621 -8.74 11.27 9.00
N ARG A 622 -7.81 12.20 8.85
CA ARG A 622 -6.37 11.95 8.95
C ARG A 622 -5.76 12.94 9.92
N TYR A 623 -4.89 12.40 10.75
CA TYR A 623 -4.08 13.17 11.68
C TYR A 623 -2.61 12.85 11.50
N LYS A 624 -1.77 13.87 11.47
CA LYS A 624 -0.32 13.73 11.41
C LYS A 624 0.37 14.65 12.42
N ASN A 625 1.36 14.09 13.11
CA ASN A 625 2.31 14.88 13.88
C ASN A 625 3.71 14.41 13.53
N VAL A 626 4.32 15.07 12.56
CA VAL A 626 5.62 14.74 11.99
C VAL A 626 6.72 14.74 13.04
N ILE A 627 6.72 15.75 13.94
CA ILE A 627 7.73 15.91 14.98
C ILE A 627 7.72 14.73 15.95
N SER A 628 6.55 14.27 16.35
CA SER A 628 6.40 13.14 17.27
C SER A 628 6.42 11.79 16.56
N GLY A 629 6.46 11.74 15.23
CA GLY A 629 6.35 10.51 14.44
C GLY A 629 5.03 9.77 14.63
N PHE A 630 3.92 10.50 14.93
CA PHE A 630 2.60 9.92 15.14
C PHE A 630 1.67 10.24 13.98
N PHE A 631 1.07 9.19 13.41
CA PHE A 631 0.15 9.28 12.28
C PHE A 631 -1.05 8.39 12.54
N ALA A 632 -2.24 8.91 12.23
CA ALA A 632 -3.49 8.17 12.37
C ALA A 632 -4.42 8.50 11.20
N ASN A 633 -5.15 7.51 10.72
CA ASN A 633 -6.23 7.72 9.77
C ASN A 633 -7.40 6.79 10.10
N GLY A 634 -8.59 7.20 9.69
CA GLY A 634 -9.78 6.39 9.81
C GLY A 634 -10.81 6.83 8.78
N GLY A 635 -11.62 5.90 8.32
CA GLY A 635 -12.65 6.17 7.33
C GLY A 635 -13.81 5.20 7.39
N ILE A 636 -14.94 5.64 6.87
CA ILE A 636 -16.14 4.88 6.65
C ILE A 636 -16.54 4.98 5.18
N VAL A 637 -16.93 3.86 4.61
CA VAL A 637 -17.54 3.79 3.28
C VAL A 637 -18.85 3.02 3.39
N TYR A 638 -19.93 3.63 2.93
CA TYR A 638 -21.20 2.95 2.66
C TYR A 638 -21.39 2.86 1.16
N SER A 639 -21.72 1.68 0.65
CA SER A 639 -22.07 1.48 -0.75
C SER A 639 -23.32 0.62 -0.86
N ARG A 640 -24.18 0.95 -1.84
CA ARG A 640 -25.34 0.15 -2.22
C ARG A 640 -25.35 0.02 -3.73
N MET A 641 -25.48 -1.22 -4.21
CA MET A 641 -25.70 -1.54 -5.61
C MET A 641 -27.09 -2.16 -5.72
N GLY A 642 -27.95 -1.58 -6.52
CA GLY A 642 -29.30 -2.03 -6.74
C GLY A 642 -29.47 -2.62 -8.13
N ASN A 643 -30.64 -3.24 -8.36
CA ASN A 643 -31.02 -3.83 -9.63
C ASN A 643 -30.02 -4.87 -10.18
N MET A 644 -29.36 -5.61 -9.29
CA MET A 644 -28.42 -6.68 -9.68
C MET A 644 -29.18 -7.93 -10.10
N LEU A 645 -28.74 -8.58 -11.18
CA LEU A 645 -29.23 -9.88 -11.60
C LEU A 645 -28.93 -10.94 -10.53
N MET A 646 -29.94 -11.78 -10.26
CA MET A 646 -29.72 -13.01 -9.50
C MET A 646 -29.49 -14.17 -10.47
N TYR A 647 -28.69 -15.12 -10.05
CA TYR A 647 -28.35 -16.30 -10.86
C TYR A 647 -28.87 -17.56 -10.20
N LYS A 648 -29.40 -18.44 -11.02
CA LYS A 648 -29.78 -19.80 -10.66
C LYS A 648 -28.64 -20.75 -11.11
N GLY A 649 -28.19 -21.59 -10.20
CA GLY A 649 -27.25 -22.67 -10.50
C GLY A 649 -27.99 -23.98 -10.71
N GLU A 650 -27.68 -24.67 -11.79
CA GLU A 650 -28.19 -26.02 -12.09
C GLU A 650 -27.04 -26.95 -12.45
N LEU A 651 -27.06 -28.16 -11.92
CA LEU A 651 -26.09 -29.17 -12.29
C LEU A 651 -26.68 -30.04 -13.42
N VAL A 652 -26.11 -29.92 -14.62
CA VAL A 652 -26.52 -30.68 -15.81
C VAL A 652 -25.29 -31.48 -16.28
N ASP A 653 -25.37 -32.79 -16.29
CA ASP A 653 -24.30 -33.71 -16.75
C ASP A 653 -22.92 -33.40 -16.08
N ASN A 654 -22.90 -33.16 -14.76
CA ASN A 654 -21.74 -32.76 -13.97
C ASN A 654 -21.16 -31.36 -14.31
N VAL A 655 -21.85 -30.56 -15.13
CA VAL A 655 -21.50 -29.18 -15.41
C VAL A 655 -22.43 -28.25 -14.63
N TYR A 656 -21.86 -27.35 -13.85
CA TYR A 656 -22.61 -26.33 -13.13
C TYR A 656 -22.93 -25.17 -14.08
N CYS A 657 -24.19 -25.09 -14.50
CA CYS A 657 -24.71 -24.06 -15.38
C CYS A 657 -25.26 -22.88 -14.56
N SER A 658 -24.65 -21.72 -14.68
CA SER A 658 -25.15 -20.48 -14.09
C SER A 658 -26.00 -19.70 -15.09
N THR A 659 -27.30 -19.58 -14.81
CA THR A 659 -28.26 -18.84 -15.65
C THR A 659 -28.92 -17.72 -14.88
N PRO A 660 -29.16 -16.54 -15.51
CA PRO A 660 -29.79 -15.43 -14.81
C PRO A 660 -31.28 -15.71 -14.58
N SER A 661 -31.78 -15.24 -13.45
CA SER A 661 -33.21 -15.21 -13.10
C SER A 661 -33.81 -13.83 -13.43
N ASP A 662 -35.15 -13.78 -13.56
CA ASP A 662 -35.88 -12.51 -13.68
C ASP A 662 -35.88 -11.70 -12.37
N GLN A 663 -35.44 -12.30 -11.28
CA GLN A 663 -35.39 -11.64 -9.98
C GLN A 663 -34.18 -10.71 -9.88
N ARG A 664 -34.35 -9.63 -9.12
CA ARG A 664 -33.32 -8.63 -8.88
C ARG A 664 -33.03 -8.52 -7.39
N SER A 665 -31.77 -8.27 -7.06
CA SER A 665 -31.36 -8.03 -5.70
C SER A 665 -30.63 -6.69 -5.52
N SER A 666 -30.38 -6.35 -4.29
CA SER A 666 -29.46 -5.26 -3.93
C SER A 666 -28.40 -5.77 -2.96
N VAL A 667 -27.20 -5.23 -3.09
CA VAL A 667 -26.09 -5.46 -2.19
C VAL A 667 -25.77 -4.16 -1.46
N SER A 668 -25.69 -4.19 -0.14
CA SER A 668 -25.26 -3.04 0.66
C SER A 668 -24.06 -3.41 1.51
N MET A 669 -23.08 -2.54 1.51
CA MET A 669 -21.83 -2.75 2.22
C MET A 669 -21.45 -1.52 3.05
N ILE A 670 -21.06 -1.74 4.32
CA ILE A 670 -20.42 -0.75 5.17
C ILE A 670 -19.01 -1.24 5.47
N THR A 671 -18.02 -0.39 5.21
CA THR A 671 -16.63 -0.67 5.58
C THR A 671 -16.11 0.42 6.50
N LEU A 672 -15.64 0.04 7.68
CA LEU A 672 -14.83 0.87 8.56
C LEU A 672 -13.37 0.46 8.41
N ASN A 673 -12.49 1.43 8.29
CA ASN A 673 -11.05 1.18 8.29
C ASN A 673 -10.32 2.23 9.11
N GLY A 674 -9.21 1.83 9.73
CA GLY A 674 -8.38 2.75 10.49
C GLY A 674 -6.97 2.22 10.64
N SER A 675 -6.02 3.13 10.77
CA SER A 675 -4.65 2.78 11.11
C SER A 675 -4.01 3.85 11.98
N VAL A 676 -3.12 3.40 12.85
CA VAL A 676 -2.29 4.24 13.70
C VAL A 676 -0.85 3.77 13.59
N SER A 677 0.08 4.69 13.40
CA SER A 677 1.50 4.41 13.44
C SER A 677 2.25 5.39 14.34
N LYS A 678 3.19 4.87 15.11
CA LYS A 678 4.02 5.66 16.03
C LYS A 678 5.46 5.18 15.98
N SER A 679 6.37 6.11 15.71
CA SER A 679 7.80 5.88 15.84
C SER A 679 8.29 6.41 17.19
N PHE A 680 9.12 5.64 17.86
CA PHE A 680 9.77 5.99 19.12
C PHE A 680 11.28 6.09 18.91
N ASP A 681 11.92 6.96 19.63
CA ASP A 681 13.40 7.07 19.57
C ASP A 681 14.10 5.92 20.30
N TRP A 682 13.42 5.36 21.30
CA TRP A 682 13.90 4.21 22.03
C TRP A 682 13.95 2.97 21.12
N ALA A 683 15.13 2.37 21.02
CA ALA A 683 15.36 1.15 20.21
C ALA A 683 14.85 1.22 18.75
N GLY A 684 14.66 2.41 18.18
CA GLY A 684 14.09 2.57 16.85
C GLY A 684 12.74 1.88 16.70
N LEU A 685 11.95 1.79 17.79
CA LEU A 685 10.66 1.09 17.80
C LEU A 685 9.65 1.80 16.91
N LEU A 686 9.06 1.05 15.98
CA LEU A 686 7.90 1.45 15.19
C LEU A 686 6.74 0.50 15.49
N LEU A 687 5.61 1.07 15.87
CA LEU A 687 4.34 0.35 16.02
C LEU A 687 3.37 0.81 14.95
N LYS A 688 2.75 -0.13 14.24
CA LYS A 688 1.66 0.14 13.32
C LYS A 688 0.51 -0.83 13.63
N LEU A 689 -0.67 -0.29 13.88
CA LEU A 689 -1.90 -1.05 14.05
C LEU A 689 -2.87 -0.62 12.95
N SER A 690 -3.42 -1.56 12.22
CA SER A 690 -4.50 -1.33 11.28
C SER A 690 -5.67 -2.27 11.54
N ALA A 691 -6.87 -1.76 11.32
CA ALA A 691 -8.10 -2.54 11.45
C ALA A 691 -9.05 -2.20 10.31
N ARG A 692 -9.76 -3.22 9.82
CA ARG A 692 -10.84 -3.09 8.86
C ARG A 692 -12.00 -3.96 9.31
N GLN A 693 -13.21 -3.40 9.26
CA GLN A 693 -14.45 -4.12 9.50
C GLN A 693 -15.40 -3.87 8.33
N THR A 694 -15.91 -4.94 7.74
CA THR A 694 -16.88 -4.87 6.64
C THR A 694 -18.13 -5.65 7.01
N TRP A 695 -19.28 -5.04 6.80
CA TRP A 695 -20.61 -5.67 6.85
C TRP A 695 -21.17 -5.64 5.45
N ASN A 696 -21.52 -6.79 4.92
CA ASN A 696 -22.11 -6.95 3.60
C ASN A 696 -23.47 -7.65 3.74
N ASN A 697 -24.55 -6.99 3.29
CA ASN A 697 -25.88 -7.58 3.24
C ASN A 697 -26.26 -7.75 1.76
N TYR A 698 -26.71 -8.93 1.38
CA TYR A 698 -27.10 -9.30 0.04
C TYR A 698 -28.11 -10.44 0.07
N SER A 699 -28.70 -10.73 -1.09
CA SER A 699 -29.59 -11.88 -1.22
C SER A 699 -29.14 -12.76 -2.37
N MET A 700 -29.36 -14.05 -2.23
CA MET A 700 -29.12 -15.07 -3.25
C MET A 700 -30.38 -15.85 -3.55
N LEU A 701 -30.39 -16.45 -4.73
CA LEU A 701 -31.45 -17.38 -5.13
C LEU A 701 -30.99 -18.80 -4.82
N ILE A 702 -31.69 -19.47 -3.88
CA ILE A 702 -31.43 -20.84 -3.50
C ILE A 702 -32.74 -21.62 -3.68
N ASN A 703 -32.74 -22.65 -4.54
CA ASN A 703 -33.93 -23.46 -4.84
C ASN A 703 -35.14 -22.59 -5.20
N ASP A 704 -34.94 -21.62 -6.11
CA ASP A 704 -35.94 -20.63 -6.56
C ASP A 704 -36.48 -19.68 -5.48
N ASN A 705 -35.95 -19.71 -4.27
CA ASN A 705 -36.29 -18.81 -3.17
C ASN A 705 -35.19 -17.77 -2.94
N VAL A 706 -35.58 -16.49 -2.79
CA VAL A 706 -34.66 -15.41 -2.44
C VAL A 706 -34.36 -15.50 -0.96
N GLN A 707 -33.08 -15.73 -0.62
CA GLN A 707 -32.63 -15.82 0.77
C GLN A 707 -31.65 -14.68 1.10
N PRO A 708 -31.84 -13.95 2.20
CA PRO A 708 -30.95 -12.90 2.62
C PRO A 708 -29.73 -13.47 3.38
N PHE A 709 -28.57 -12.92 3.06
CA PHE A 709 -27.31 -13.23 3.73
C PHE A 709 -26.69 -11.96 4.32
N ARG A 710 -26.00 -12.15 5.43
CA ARG A 710 -25.13 -11.16 6.00
C ARG A 710 -23.75 -11.75 6.21
N MET A 711 -22.74 -11.09 5.65
CA MET A 711 -21.33 -11.43 5.81
C MET A 711 -20.61 -10.30 6.53
N GLU A 712 -19.90 -10.65 7.61
CA GLU A 712 -19.03 -9.76 8.37
C GLU A 712 -17.59 -10.22 8.21
N SER A 713 -16.71 -9.29 7.82
CA SER A 713 -15.28 -9.55 7.71
C SER A 713 -14.50 -8.55 8.54
N SER A 714 -13.68 -9.06 9.46
CA SER A 714 -12.81 -8.26 10.32
C SER A 714 -11.36 -8.62 10.03
N GLU A 715 -10.53 -7.62 9.83
CA GLU A 715 -9.08 -7.75 9.70
C GLU A 715 -8.42 -6.83 10.72
N ILE A 716 -7.54 -7.37 11.55
CA ILE A 716 -6.70 -6.60 12.47
C ILE A 716 -5.26 -7.02 12.20
N LYS A 717 -4.39 -6.03 11.99
CA LYS A 717 -2.97 -6.27 11.71
C LYS A 717 -2.10 -5.38 12.57
N LEU A 718 -1.17 -5.98 13.30
CA LEU A 718 -0.15 -5.33 14.11
C LEU A 718 1.22 -5.58 13.49
N ASN A 719 1.95 -4.50 13.24
CA ASN A 719 3.35 -4.57 12.82
C ASN A 719 4.21 -3.86 13.88
N ILE A 720 5.25 -4.55 14.32
CA ILE A 720 6.24 -4.06 15.28
C ILE A 720 7.59 -4.22 14.64
N SER A 721 8.35 -3.14 14.52
CA SER A 721 9.76 -3.17 14.11
C SER A 721 10.60 -2.58 15.23
N ILE A 722 11.62 -3.29 15.69
CA ILE A 722 12.46 -2.89 16.81
C ILE A 722 13.94 -3.21 16.54
N LYS A 723 14.82 -2.29 16.96
CA LYS A 723 16.27 -2.47 16.92
C LYS A 723 16.87 -2.14 18.29
N PRO A 724 16.72 -3.05 19.27
CA PRO A 724 17.17 -2.79 20.65
C PRO A 724 18.69 -2.63 20.75
N LEU A 725 19.45 -3.30 19.87
CA LEU A 725 20.91 -3.23 19.82
C LEU A 725 21.35 -3.00 18.36
N TYR A 726 22.55 -2.46 18.17
CA TYR A 726 23.09 -2.20 16.83
C TYR A 726 23.26 -3.48 15.98
N TRP A 727 23.37 -4.63 16.63
CA TRP A 727 23.54 -5.95 16.01
C TRP A 727 22.29 -6.84 16.09
N LEU A 728 21.21 -6.39 16.73
CA LEU A 728 19.96 -7.15 16.88
C LEU A 728 18.79 -6.31 16.42
N SER A 729 17.97 -6.84 15.51
CA SER A 729 16.66 -6.29 15.15
C SER A 729 15.62 -7.38 14.97
N ALA A 730 14.35 -7.02 15.14
CA ALA A 730 13.24 -7.93 14.95
C ALA A 730 12.05 -7.18 14.34
N ASP A 731 11.36 -7.87 13.42
CA ASP A 731 10.11 -7.42 12.81
C ASP A 731 9.02 -8.46 13.07
N LEU A 732 7.96 -8.07 13.76
CA LEU A 732 6.78 -8.90 14.01
C LEU A 732 5.60 -8.36 13.21
N THR A 733 4.95 -9.24 12.47
CA THR A 733 3.64 -8.99 11.87
C THR A 733 2.66 -10.01 12.41
N SER A 734 1.60 -9.56 13.05
CA SER A 734 0.51 -10.40 13.56
C SER A 734 -0.80 -9.94 12.95
N SER A 735 -1.56 -10.87 12.38
CA SER A 735 -2.87 -10.57 11.79
C SER A 735 -3.94 -11.56 12.24
N LEU A 736 -5.12 -11.02 12.46
CA LEU A 736 -6.37 -11.74 12.67
C LEU A 736 -7.29 -11.43 11.51
N ASN A 737 -7.80 -12.48 10.84
CA ASN A 737 -8.87 -12.40 9.85
C ASN A 737 -10.05 -13.20 10.36
N ARG A 738 -11.18 -12.55 10.65
CA ARG A 738 -12.43 -13.18 11.07
C ARG A 738 -13.46 -12.98 9.98
N ASN A 739 -14.04 -14.07 9.51
CA ASN A 739 -15.21 -14.06 8.64
C ASN A 739 -16.37 -14.70 9.40
N HIS A 740 -17.52 -14.04 9.37
CA HIS A 740 -18.75 -14.50 9.99
C HIS A 740 -19.89 -14.31 9.00
N GLN A 741 -20.66 -15.36 8.76
CA GLN A 741 -21.74 -15.37 7.81
C GLN A 741 -23.00 -15.94 8.43
N THR A 742 -24.09 -15.27 8.22
CA THR A 742 -25.41 -15.68 8.72
C THR A 742 -26.47 -15.63 7.63
N ASN A 743 -27.33 -16.62 7.63
CA ASN A 743 -28.63 -16.61 6.95
C ASN A 743 -29.71 -16.92 7.98
N LYS A 744 -30.50 -15.92 8.34
CA LYS A 744 -31.54 -16.05 9.38
C LYS A 744 -32.84 -16.69 8.91
N GLU A 745 -33.06 -16.78 7.62
CA GLU A 745 -34.27 -17.31 6.99
C GLU A 745 -34.10 -18.77 6.53
N SER A 746 -32.90 -19.34 6.63
CA SER A 746 -32.69 -20.76 6.39
C SER A 746 -33.34 -21.60 7.46
N THR A 747 -34.04 -22.67 7.10
CA THR A 747 -34.68 -23.62 8.00
C THR A 747 -33.72 -24.25 9.02
N ASP A 748 -32.43 -24.30 8.71
CA ASP A 748 -31.37 -24.85 9.56
C ASP A 748 -30.47 -23.77 10.19
N GLY A 749 -30.79 -22.48 10.01
CA GLY A 749 -30.08 -21.34 10.62
C GLY A 749 -28.59 -21.34 10.34
N TYR A 750 -28.18 -20.99 9.10
CA TYR A 750 -26.75 -20.92 8.76
C TYR A 750 -26.06 -19.81 9.57
N ASP A 751 -25.15 -20.20 10.44
CA ASP A 751 -24.32 -19.29 11.25
C ASP A 751 -22.91 -19.88 11.37
N GLU A 752 -21.96 -19.31 10.63
CA GLU A 752 -20.56 -19.77 10.63
C GLU A 752 -19.59 -18.64 10.93
N THR A 753 -18.63 -18.94 11.79
CA THR A 753 -17.53 -18.02 12.13
C THR A 753 -16.20 -18.73 11.97
N LEU A 754 -15.32 -18.14 11.18
CA LEU A 754 -13.98 -18.65 10.95
C LEU A 754 -12.95 -17.55 11.22
N CYS A 755 -12.00 -17.84 12.11
CA CYS A 755 -10.91 -16.96 12.48
C CYS A 755 -9.58 -17.57 12.04
N TYR A 756 -8.76 -16.79 11.33
CA TYR A 756 -7.39 -17.14 10.98
C TYR A 756 -6.42 -16.16 11.63
N PHE A 757 -5.42 -16.73 12.29
CA PHE A 757 -4.33 -15.99 12.89
C PHE A 757 -3.04 -16.28 12.13
N THR A 758 -2.32 -15.25 11.79
CA THR A 758 -1.00 -15.37 11.15
C THR A 758 -0.01 -14.54 11.94
N HIS A 759 1.07 -15.15 12.37
CA HIS A 759 2.16 -14.49 13.07
C HIS A 759 3.45 -14.73 12.30
N LYS A 760 4.12 -13.65 11.90
CA LYS A 760 5.41 -13.68 11.21
C LYS A 760 6.42 -12.93 12.05
N LEU A 761 7.42 -13.63 12.55
CA LEU A 761 8.52 -13.05 13.32
C LEU A 761 9.82 -13.24 12.56
N ARG A 762 10.41 -12.14 12.13
CA ARG A 762 11.71 -12.12 11.48
C ARG A 762 12.73 -11.49 12.42
N THR A 763 13.78 -12.23 12.74
CA THR A 763 14.82 -11.81 13.67
C THR A 763 16.17 -11.77 12.96
N TYR A 764 16.90 -10.68 13.12
CA TYR A 764 18.23 -10.48 12.56
C TYR A 764 19.27 -10.31 13.65
N ILE A 765 20.33 -11.15 13.57
CA ILE A 765 21.52 -11.06 14.41
C ILE A 765 22.70 -10.70 13.51
N MET A 766 23.31 -9.55 13.75
CA MET A 766 24.24 -8.90 12.80
C MET A 766 25.61 -8.60 13.41
N PRO A 767 26.39 -9.60 13.87
CA PRO A 767 27.72 -9.39 14.43
C PRO A 767 28.76 -9.08 13.31
N GLY A 768 29.43 -7.96 13.39
CA GLY A 768 30.42 -7.55 12.39
C GLY A 768 29.88 -7.55 10.97
N ASN A 769 30.43 -8.35 10.08
CA ASN A 769 29.98 -8.45 8.67
C ASN A 769 28.93 -9.57 8.43
N TRP A 770 28.55 -10.30 9.44
CA TRP A 770 27.56 -11.35 9.34
C TRP A 770 26.14 -10.82 9.51
N ILE A 771 25.20 -11.43 8.82
CA ILE A 771 23.76 -11.25 8.99
C ILE A 771 23.16 -12.66 9.09
N ILE A 772 22.61 -12.97 10.23
CA ILE A 772 21.90 -14.23 10.49
C ILE A 772 20.43 -13.85 10.62
N GLU A 773 19.59 -14.45 9.79
CA GLU A 773 18.16 -14.19 9.72
C GLU A 773 17.39 -15.46 10.06
N PHE A 774 16.49 -15.36 11.02
CA PHE A 774 15.46 -16.36 11.33
C PHE A 774 14.10 -15.79 10.92
N ASP A 775 13.41 -16.46 10.01
CA ASP A 775 12.05 -16.12 9.62
C ASP A 775 11.10 -17.24 10.08
N ASN A 776 10.21 -16.92 10.99
CA ASN A 776 9.26 -17.85 11.57
C ASN A 776 7.84 -17.40 11.27
N GLU A 777 7.03 -18.28 10.71
CA GLU A 777 5.64 -18.03 10.38
C GLU A 777 4.76 -19.09 11.05
N MET A 778 3.77 -18.66 11.82
CA MET A 778 2.79 -19.52 12.45
C MET A 778 1.39 -19.18 11.95
N TYR A 779 0.67 -20.21 11.53
CA TYR A 779 -0.70 -20.14 11.06
C TYR A 779 -1.58 -21.03 11.94
N HIS A 780 -2.66 -20.48 12.47
CA HIS A 780 -3.65 -21.26 13.21
C HIS A 780 -5.05 -20.70 13.00
N SER A 781 -6.06 -21.52 13.27
CA SER A 781 -7.47 -21.24 13.12
C SER A 781 -8.22 -21.58 14.40
N ASN A 782 -9.44 -21.03 14.56
CA ASN A 782 -10.38 -21.49 15.58
C ASN A 782 -11.06 -22.83 15.20
N ASP A 783 -10.83 -23.34 14.00
CA ASP A 783 -11.35 -24.61 13.52
C ASP A 783 -10.40 -25.74 13.91
N GLU A 784 -10.85 -26.66 14.78
CA GLU A 784 -10.06 -27.80 15.27
C GLU A 784 -9.71 -28.82 14.16
N SER A 785 -10.44 -28.82 13.04
CA SER A 785 -10.13 -29.69 11.89
C SER A 785 -8.89 -29.27 11.11
N VAL A 786 -8.39 -28.04 11.36
CA VAL A 786 -7.22 -27.48 10.68
C VAL A 786 -6.03 -27.41 11.64
N SER A 787 -4.96 -28.12 11.28
CA SER A 787 -3.76 -28.18 12.11
C SER A 787 -3.01 -26.84 12.15
N THR A 788 -2.47 -26.48 13.33
CA THR A 788 -1.54 -25.35 13.44
C THR A 788 -0.27 -25.65 12.67
N THR A 789 0.12 -24.73 11.79
CA THR A 789 1.30 -24.90 10.95
C THR A 789 2.36 -23.87 11.31
N LEU A 790 3.58 -24.34 11.55
CA LEU A 790 4.77 -23.53 11.80
C LEU A 790 5.79 -23.74 10.68
N PHE A 791 6.20 -22.67 10.05
CA PHE A 791 7.36 -22.62 9.13
C PHE A 791 8.53 -21.91 9.80
N SER A 792 9.73 -22.34 9.50
CA SER A 792 10.95 -21.68 9.93
C SER A 792 11.97 -21.75 8.80
N ASP A 793 12.58 -20.60 8.53
CA ASP A 793 13.65 -20.44 7.56
C ASP A 793 14.87 -19.83 8.27
N LEU A 794 16.06 -20.24 7.83
CA LEU A 794 17.32 -19.71 8.31
C LEU A 794 18.15 -19.23 7.15
N SER A 795 18.67 -18.01 7.22
CA SER A 795 19.71 -17.55 6.31
C SER A 795 20.93 -16.98 7.05
N ILE A 796 22.11 -17.21 6.50
CA ILE A 796 23.39 -16.67 6.99
C ILE A 796 24.07 -16.00 5.81
N THR A 797 24.35 -14.70 5.94
CA THR A 797 24.98 -13.90 4.89
C THR A 797 26.21 -13.19 5.44
N TYR A 798 27.32 -13.30 4.75
CA TYR A 798 28.52 -12.49 4.97
C TYR A 798 28.55 -11.33 3.98
N LYS A 799 28.50 -10.09 4.46
CA LYS A 799 28.36 -8.88 3.66
C LYS A 799 29.59 -7.99 3.79
N THR A 800 30.23 -7.72 2.65
CA THR A 800 31.28 -6.70 2.49
C THR A 800 30.73 -5.51 1.70
N ARG A 801 31.58 -4.57 1.35
CA ARG A 801 31.19 -3.39 0.56
C ARG A 801 30.67 -3.74 -0.82
N HIS A 802 31.28 -4.73 -1.50
CA HIS A 802 30.99 -5.07 -2.90
C HIS A 802 30.51 -6.50 -3.10
N ILE A 803 30.70 -7.38 -2.12
CA ILE A 803 30.37 -8.81 -2.23
C ILE A 803 29.53 -9.22 -1.02
N GLU A 804 28.47 -9.95 -1.28
CA GLU A 804 27.67 -10.67 -0.29
C GLU A 804 27.67 -12.15 -0.66
N ILE A 805 27.96 -13.03 0.30
CA ILE A 805 27.88 -14.48 0.15
C ILE A 805 26.91 -14.99 1.21
N GLY A 806 25.88 -15.71 0.80
CA GLY A 806 24.85 -16.20 1.69
C GLY A 806 24.48 -17.65 1.44
N ALA A 807 24.05 -18.32 2.51
CA ALA A 807 23.41 -19.62 2.49
C ALA A 807 22.03 -19.49 3.14
N ALA A 808 20.99 -20.07 2.54
CA ALA A 808 19.64 -20.08 3.09
C ALA A 808 19.08 -21.50 3.10
N CYS A 809 18.36 -21.84 4.16
CA CYS A 809 17.59 -23.07 4.25
C CYS A 809 16.13 -22.71 4.51
N HIS A 810 15.26 -23.08 3.60
CA HIS A 810 13.82 -22.84 3.69
C HIS A 810 13.09 -24.10 4.14
N ASN A 811 11.96 -23.92 4.82
CA ASN A 811 11.11 -24.98 5.36
C ASN A 811 11.92 -25.98 6.23
N LEU A 812 12.63 -25.48 7.26
CA LEU A 812 13.49 -26.27 8.16
C LEU A 812 12.78 -27.49 8.75
N PHE A 813 11.49 -27.42 9.03
CA PHE A 813 10.70 -28.51 9.61
C PHE A 813 10.21 -29.52 8.56
N GLY A 814 10.41 -29.26 7.25
CA GLY A 814 10.05 -30.17 6.16
C GLY A 814 8.55 -30.43 6.08
N LYS A 815 7.71 -29.42 6.28
CA LYS A 815 6.27 -29.54 6.13
C LYS A 815 5.91 -29.79 4.65
N ASP A 816 5.05 -30.79 4.40
CA ASP A 816 4.68 -31.23 3.05
C ASP A 816 3.31 -30.72 2.60
N LEU A 817 2.40 -30.48 3.55
CA LEU A 817 1.02 -30.11 3.30
C LEU A 817 0.62 -28.93 4.18
N PHE A 818 -0.27 -28.11 3.64
CA PHE A 818 -0.95 -27.05 4.36
C PHE A 818 -2.46 -27.22 4.20
N GLU A 819 -3.16 -27.29 5.32
CA GLU A 819 -4.60 -27.47 5.39
C GLU A 819 -5.29 -26.16 5.71
N ARG A 820 -6.42 -25.93 5.03
CA ARG A 820 -7.26 -24.76 5.26
C ARG A 820 -8.71 -25.10 5.04
N ARG A 821 -9.58 -24.52 5.85
CA ARG A 821 -11.02 -24.52 5.64
C ARG A 821 -11.47 -23.10 5.35
N TYR A 822 -12.40 -22.94 4.45
CA TYR A 822 -13.13 -21.70 4.22
C TYR A 822 -14.56 -22.01 3.81
N PHE A 823 -15.42 -21.02 3.84
CA PHE A 823 -16.79 -21.16 3.39
C PHE A 823 -17.12 -20.06 2.38
N THR A 824 -18.08 -20.35 1.52
CA THR A 824 -18.82 -19.43 0.66
C THR A 824 -20.29 -19.43 1.10
N ASP A 825 -21.14 -18.75 0.36
CA ASP A 825 -22.57 -18.62 0.68
C ASP A 825 -23.30 -19.97 0.81
N THR A 826 -22.87 -20.96 0.01
CA THR A 826 -23.52 -22.26 -0.10
C THR A 826 -22.56 -23.44 -0.01
N GLN A 827 -21.30 -23.20 0.32
CA GLN A 827 -20.26 -24.24 0.31
C GLN A 827 -19.35 -24.13 1.54
N ARG A 828 -19.02 -25.28 2.10
CA ARG A 828 -17.92 -25.47 3.06
C ARG A 828 -16.80 -26.18 2.33
N ILE A 829 -15.64 -25.56 2.24
CA ILE A 829 -14.52 -26.05 1.44
C ILE A 829 -13.33 -26.32 2.36
N TYR A 830 -12.88 -27.55 2.36
CA TYR A 830 -11.65 -27.98 2.99
C TYR A 830 -10.58 -28.21 1.91
N THR A 831 -9.40 -27.64 2.09
CA THR A 831 -8.30 -27.78 1.14
C THR A 831 -7.03 -28.27 1.82
N SER A 832 -6.31 -29.15 1.12
CA SER A 832 -4.96 -29.59 1.47
C SER A 832 -4.04 -29.29 0.29
N THR A 833 -3.13 -28.34 0.48
CA THR A 833 -2.23 -27.84 -0.56
C THR A 833 -0.82 -28.38 -0.35
N ARG A 834 -0.21 -28.88 -1.42
CA ARG A 834 1.16 -29.36 -1.40
C ARG A 834 2.13 -28.20 -1.26
N LEU A 835 3.07 -28.32 -0.31
CA LEU A 835 4.09 -27.34 -0.03
C LEU A 835 5.40 -27.64 -0.76
N ARG A 836 6.21 -26.63 -0.93
CA ARG A 836 7.60 -26.79 -1.36
C ARG A 836 8.40 -27.53 -0.27
N PRO A 837 9.27 -28.45 -0.67
CA PRO A 837 10.05 -29.25 0.29
C PRO A 837 11.10 -28.38 1.00
N ARG A 838 11.88 -28.99 1.90
CA ARG A 838 13.06 -28.33 2.46
C ARG A 838 14.08 -28.06 1.34
N GLU A 839 14.61 -26.83 1.32
CA GLU A 839 15.48 -26.33 0.27
C GLU A 839 16.73 -25.66 0.85
N ILE A 840 17.88 -25.90 0.21
CA ILE A 840 19.10 -25.14 0.49
C ILE A 840 19.48 -24.33 -0.75
N LEU A 841 19.83 -23.07 -0.55
CA LEU A 841 20.26 -22.15 -1.58
C LEU A 841 21.54 -21.42 -1.15
N LEU A 842 22.56 -21.45 -1.99
CA LEU A 842 23.78 -20.62 -1.87
C LEU A 842 23.66 -19.45 -2.83
N LYS A 843 24.02 -18.26 -2.40
CA LYS A 843 23.89 -17.04 -3.19
C LYS A 843 25.13 -16.14 -3.05
N VAL A 844 25.62 -15.67 -4.19
CA VAL A 844 26.70 -14.67 -4.27
C VAL A 844 26.17 -13.45 -4.99
N ARG A 845 26.39 -12.28 -4.41
CA ARG A 845 25.96 -10.99 -4.96
C ARG A 845 27.18 -10.07 -5.07
N PHE A 846 27.32 -9.45 -6.24
CA PHE A 846 28.34 -8.44 -6.55
C PHE A 846 27.62 -7.10 -6.82
N SER A 847 28.08 -6.02 -6.19
CA SER A 847 27.60 -4.65 -6.39
C SER A 847 28.75 -3.76 -6.85
N LEU A 848 28.57 -3.11 -8.02
CA LEU A 848 29.52 -2.14 -8.60
C LEU A 848 29.08 -0.72 -8.28
#